data_2c68f676484feb480ac9b38e6d8102b3
#
_entry.id   2c68f676484feb480ac9b38e6d8102b3
#
_cell.length_a   1.000
_cell.length_b   1.000
_cell.length_c   1.000
_cell.angle_alpha   90.00
_cell.angle_beta   90.00
_cell.angle_gamma   90.00
#
_symmetry.space_group_name_H-M   'P 1'
#
loop_
_entity.id
_entity.type
_entity.pdbx_description
1 polymer ?
#
loop_
_entity_poly.entity_id
_entity_poly.type
_entity_poly.pdbx_seq_one_letter_code
_entity_poly.pdbx_strand_id
1 'polypeptide(L)'
;MRARTTLVALLPLVLLACTPDETPPPVSPAPPPPPVAVVVPTAPAPAYSGVDRAAFNRAAVRLNLPLYWSSDKDANAAVGPDEVASLLFYPTEGHWVEKGTFTKAFDEAWAKIQREASAPPPSDARMALVRKDLDQGLATLVLTDLRAASDEDKVLVRHMLKAARLIDALYAMQIGAADLAPQVPADDPASQSLFRRDWGPRCVAPLTEKDPQCTAIPGGPKPVCDAYPKAMQTEGSFCEKLEKLPNAKDLLAPFVAIRSDAAGKLAPVSLSLTYKEPMAAIAAELRATAADIASPGEGALRAYLLAAAQSFTTNDWVPADEAWSKMNAQNSKWYLRIGPDEVYWEPCNQKAGFHMTFARINTDSLAWQAKLVPVEQEMEKTIAARIGAPYSARTVTFHLPDFIDIVLNSGDDRFPFGGTLGQSLPNWGPVSAAGRGRTVAMSNLYQDVDSHAIRRKQAESLLSAESMKAFVDSATPGLLSTILHEATHNLGPAHEYKSGGKTDAQAFGGQMSTMLEELKAQTGALYFIDFAKTRGIITPEQAAQTYADSIIWAFGHISRGMYDEGHKRKPYSQLAAIQVGFLMDEGVVTFDPNAPAANGTDKGAFTIHYEKFPAAADKMMLVVGLIKAKNDKAGAEALAKKYVDGTAELQSIITERELRYPRQSFVYALDM
;
A
#
# COMPACT_ATOMS: atom_id res chain seq x y z
N MET A 1 63.64 -28.07 4.26
CA MET A 1 65.04 -27.76 4.34
C MET A 1 65.22 -26.62 5.30
N ARG A 2 66.09 -26.81 6.30
CA ARG A 2 66.40 -25.90 7.40
C ARG A 2 67.27 -24.77 6.91
N ALA A 3 67.17 -23.58 7.47
CA ALA A 3 68.29 -22.72 7.80
C ALA A 3 67.95 -21.75 8.95
N ARG A 4 68.65 -21.96 10.05
CA ARG A 4 68.79 -21.08 11.19
C ARG A 4 69.81 -19.99 10.83
N THR A 5 69.67 -18.79 11.38
CA THR A 5 70.79 -17.89 11.53
C THR A 5 70.67 -17.07 12.85
N THR A 6 71.79 -16.98 13.46
CA THR A 6 72.20 -16.80 14.84
C THR A 6 72.24 -15.32 15.26
N LEU A 7 72.01 -15.11 16.54
CA LEU A 7 72.19 -13.86 17.33
C LEU A 7 73.71 -13.65 17.57
N VAL A 8 74.14 -12.37 17.47
CA VAL A 8 75.46 -11.92 18.00
C VAL A 8 75.24 -10.70 18.90
N ALA A 9 75.62 -10.88 20.17
CA ALA A 9 75.65 -9.82 21.18
C ALA A 9 77.04 -9.16 21.17
N LEU A 10 77.05 -7.88 21.27
CA LEU A 10 78.30 -7.10 21.55
C LEU A 10 78.05 -6.18 22.77
N LEU A 11 78.83 -6.47 23.82
CA LEU A 11 79.05 -5.61 24.99
C LEU A 11 80.17 -4.59 24.67
N PRO A 12 80.11 -3.38 25.14
CA PRO A 12 81.34 -2.61 25.41
C PRO A 12 81.52 -2.24 26.88
N LEU A 13 82.77 -2.21 27.19
CA LEU A 13 83.53 -1.95 28.42
C LEU A 13 83.19 -0.62 29.11
N VAL A 14 83.15 -0.73 30.42
CA VAL A 14 83.09 0.44 31.37
C VAL A 14 84.42 1.04 31.52
N LEU A 15 84.61 2.37 31.42
CA LEU A 15 85.70 3.19 31.93
C LEU A 15 85.13 4.17 32.97
N LEU A 16 85.57 3.97 34.21
CA LEU A 16 85.37 4.94 35.32
C LEU A 16 86.22 6.19 35.10
N ALA A 17 85.58 7.35 35.19
CA ALA A 17 86.24 8.63 35.45
C ALA A 17 85.46 9.39 36.52
N CYS A 18 86.11 9.68 37.61
CA CYS A 18 85.59 10.52 38.70
C CYS A 18 85.62 12.01 38.30
N THR A 19 84.52 12.70 38.57
CA THR A 19 84.45 14.18 38.64
C THR A 19 83.39 14.59 39.68
N PRO A 20 83.46 15.84 40.18
CA PRO A 20 83.06 16.17 41.54
C PRO A 20 81.60 16.67 41.66
N ASP A 21 81.17 16.74 42.92
CA ASP A 21 79.94 17.27 43.46
C ASP A 21 79.14 18.25 42.60
N GLU A 22 77.96 17.78 42.18
CA GLU A 22 76.89 18.69 41.76
C GLU A 22 75.68 18.59 42.73
N THR A 23 75.21 19.72 43.17
CA THR A 23 74.04 19.96 44.02
C THR A 23 72.78 19.36 43.32
N PRO A 24 71.87 18.70 44.03
CA PRO A 24 70.67 18.15 43.45
C PRO A 24 69.72 19.24 42.89
N PRO A 25 69.13 19.04 41.73
CA PRO A 25 68.20 19.98 41.17
C PRO A 25 66.92 20.08 42.05
N PRO A 26 66.23 21.21 42.01
CA PRO A 26 64.98 21.38 42.79
C PRO A 26 63.93 20.39 42.38
N VAL A 27 63.35 19.75 43.37
CA VAL A 27 62.23 18.83 43.18
C VAL A 27 61.01 19.58 42.57
N SER A 28 60.62 19.25 41.33
CA SER A 28 59.38 19.77 40.74
C SER A 28 58.21 19.40 41.62
N PRO A 29 57.30 20.31 41.91
CA PRO A 29 56.06 19.96 42.63
C PRO A 29 55.26 18.86 41.90
N ALA A 30 54.75 17.91 42.64
CA ALA A 30 53.89 16.84 42.10
C ALA A 30 52.70 17.44 41.33
N PRO A 31 52.32 16.86 40.18
CA PRO A 31 51.17 17.34 39.47
C PRO A 31 49.90 17.28 40.36
N PRO A 32 49.01 18.27 40.24
CA PRO A 32 47.78 18.27 41.03
C PRO A 32 47.01 16.99 40.76
N PRO A 33 46.30 16.43 41.74
CA PRO A 33 45.45 15.24 41.53
C PRO A 33 44.44 15.53 40.41
N PRO A 34 44.12 14.53 39.58
CA PRO A 34 43.12 14.71 38.53
C PRO A 34 41.81 15.21 39.16
N PRO A 35 41.09 16.10 38.47
CA PRO A 35 39.83 16.62 39.00
C PRO A 35 38.89 15.45 39.29
N VAL A 36 38.39 15.40 40.51
CA VAL A 36 37.33 14.44 40.89
C VAL A 36 36.17 14.68 39.93
N ALA A 37 35.83 13.67 39.14
CA ALA A 37 34.67 13.75 38.27
C ALA A 37 33.45 14.03 39.16
N VAL A 38 32.90 15.21 39.04
CA VAL A 38 31.63 15.58 39.65
C VAL A 38 30.61 14.69 38.96
N VAL A 39 30.13 13.66 39.64
CA VAL A 39 28.97 12.89 39.20
C VAL A 39 27.79 13.87 39.25
N VAL A 40 27.50 14.46 38.11
CA VAL A 40 26.25 15.22 37.93
C VAL A 40 25.14 14.19 38.09
N PRO A 41 24.21 14.37 39.07
CA PRO A 41 23.07 13.48 39.17
C PRO A 41 22.36 13.49 37.80
N THR A 42 22.30 12.35 37.10
CA THR A 42 21.49 12.22 35.93
C THR A 42 20.04 12.48 36.38
N ALA A 43 19.38 13.42 35.70
CA ALA A 43 17.95 13.62 35.91
C ALA A 43 17.21 12.26 35.83
N PRO A 44 16.21 12.04 36.69
CA PRO A 44 15.44 10.81 36.59
C PRO A 44 14.90 10.66 35.15
N ALA A 45 14.97 9.43 34.61
CA ALA A 45 14.45 9.15 33.29
C ALA A 45 12.99 9.61 33.21
N PRO A 46 12.55 10.18 32.09
CA PRO A 46 11.14 10.56 31.89
C PRO A 46 10.21 9.37 32.17
N ALA A 47 9.04 9.64 32.71
CA ALA A 47 7.99 8.62 32.78
C ALA A 47 7.66 8.08 31.38
N TYR A 48 7.27 6.83 31.28
CA TYR A 48 6.93 6.15 30.00
C TYR A 48 8.06 6.11 28.97
N SER A 49 9.33 5.99 29.45
CA SER A 49 10.53 5.82 28.64
C SER A 49 11.04 4.37 28.65
N GLY A 50 12.05 4.06 27.82
CA GLY A 50 12.72 2.74 27.79
C GLY A 50 12.12 1.74 26.80
N VAL A 51 11.08 2.11 26.05
CA VAL A 51 10.58 1.38 24.88
C VAL A 51 10.58 2.36 23.73
N ASP A 52 11.27 2.05 22.62
CA ASP A 52 11.23 2.91 21.43
C ASP A 52 9.87 2.83 20.73
N ARG A 53 9.54 3.84 19.90
CA ARG A 53 8.24 3.98 19.24
C ARG A 53 7.90 2.78 18.36
N ALA A 54 8.87 2.22 17.64
CA ALA A 54 8.63 1.07 16.77
C ALA A 54 8.31 -0.20 17.59
N ALA A 55 9.05 -0.42 18.70
CA ALA A 55 8.79 -1.51 19.61
C ALA A 55 7.44 -1.35 20.35
N PHE A 56 7.10 -0.11 20.73
CA PHE A 56 5.81 0.23 21.32
C PHE A 56 4.65 -0.14 20.38
N ASN A 57 4.65 0.37 19.16
CA ASN A 57 3.58 0.12 18.17
C ASN A 57 3.47 -1.36 17.81
N ARG A 58 4.60 -2.07 17.66
CA ARG A 58 4.62 -3.51 17.42
C ARG A 58 4.03 -4.29 18.60
N ALA A 59 4.37 -3.93 19.83
CA ALA A 59 3.80 -4.55 21.02
C ALA A 59 2.30 -4.28 21.14
N ALA A 60 1.85 -3.05 20.86
CA ALA A 60 0.43 -2.70 20.85
C ALA A 60 -0.37 -3.54 19.84
N VAL A 61 0.16 -3.76 18.63
CA VAL A 61 -0.43 -4.66 17.62
C VAL A 61 -0.53 -6.09 18.14
N ARG A 62 0.55 -6.66 18.69
CA ARG A 62 0.56 -8.03 19.25
C ARG A 62 -0.39 -8.21 20.43
N LEU A 63 -0.61 -7.15 21.19
CA LEU A 63 -1.56 -7.11 22.32
C LEU A 63 -2.99 -6.76 21.93
N ASN A 64 -3.26 -6.56 20.64
CA ASN A 64 -4.55 -6.12 20.09
C ASN A 64 -5.10 -4.86 20.79
N LEU A 65 -4.22 -3.90 21.11
CA LEU A 65 -4.60 -2.64 21.76
C LEU A 65 -4.93 -1.56 20.72
N PRO A 66 -6.02 -0.82 20.87
CA PRO A 66 -6.35 0.34 20.03
C PRO A 66 -5.50 1.56 20.39
N LEU A 67 -4.18 1.40 20.45
CA LEU A 67 -3.23 2.40 20.91
C LEU A 67 -2.06 2.49 19.94
N TYR A 68 -1.69 3.73 19.61
CA TYR A 68 -0.61 4.01 18.68
C TYR A 68 0.20 5.22 19.15
N TRP A 69 1.51 5.11 19.22
CA TRP A 69 2.43 6.24 19.44
C TRP A 69 2.75 6.87 18.08
N SER A 70 2.16 8.04 17.81
CA SER A 70 2.22 8.69 16.50
C SER A 70 3.57 9.30 16.17
N SER A 71 4.18 10.01 17.12
CA SER A 71 5.49 10.66 16.96
C SER A 71 6.08 10.98 18.33
N ASP A 72 7.39 11.08 18.41
CA ASP A 72 8.13 11.66 19.56
C ASP A 72 8.36 13.14 19.22
N LYS A 73 7.40 14.00 19.59
CA LYS A 73 7.37 15.41 19.17
C LYS A 73 8.43 16.27 19.81
N ASP A 74 8.75 15.96 21.07
CA ASP A 74 9.74 16.71 21.85
C ASP A 74 11.13 16.04 21.90
N ALA A 75 11.28 14.91 21.19
CA ALA A 75 12.51 14.13 21.07
C ALA A 75 13.10 13.69 22.43
N ASN A 76 12.21 13.37 23.40
CA ASN A 76 12.62 12.95 24.74
C ASN A 76 12.72 11.43 24.91
N ALA A 77 12.41 10.66 23.86
CA ALA A 77 12.34 9.20 23.84
C ALA A 77 11.39 8.59 24.88
N ALA A 78 10.34 9.32 25.24
CA ALA A 78 9.28 8.88 26.12
C ALA A 78 7.92 9.22 25.53
N VAL A 79 6.89 8.43 25.84
CA VAL A 79 5.53 8.67 25.31
C VAL A 79 4.87 9.82 26.05
N GLY A 80 4.43 10.85 25.32
CA GLY A 80 3.64 11.98 25.80
C GLY A 80 2.12 11.80 25.54
N PRO A 81 1.26 12.45 26.34
CA PRO A 81 -0.18 12.38 26.14
C PRO A 81 -0.69 12.92 24.80
N ASP A 82 0.01 13.87 24.21
CA ASP A 82 -0.31 14.46 22.90
C ASP A 82 0.33 13.71 21.72
N GLU A 83 1.01 12.60 22.00
CA GLU A 83 1.71 11.77 21.04
C GLU A 83 1.01 10.44 20.74
N VAL A 84 -0.09 10.16 21.41
CA VAL A 84 -0.83 8.90 21.24
C VAL A 84 -2.14 9.10 20.50
N ALA A 85 -2.51 8.11 19.72
CA ALA A 85 -3.78 8.04 19.02
C ALA A 85 -4.59 6.82 19.46
N SER A 86 -5.92 6.96 19.52
CA SER A 86 -6.87 5.86 19.70
C SER A 86 -7.29 5.33 18.35
N LEU A 87 -6.99 4.04 18.10
CA LEU A 87 -7.24 3.41 16.82
C LEU A 87 -8.70 2.95 16.66
N LEU A 88 -9.22 3.08 15.43
CA LEU A 88 -10.54 2.63 15.03
C LEU A 88 -10.54 1.13 14.66
N PHE A 89 -11.71 0.53 14.53
CA PHE A 89 -11.92 -0.86 14.12
C PHE A 89 -11.34 -1.91 15.08
N TYR A 90 -11.20 -1.57 16.35
CA TYR A 90 -10.89 -2.50 17.43
C TYR A 90 -12.16 -2.88 18.21
N PRO A 91 -12.18 -4.03 18.90
CA PRO A 91 -13.34 -4.46 19.71
C PRO A 91 -13.64 -3.52 20.88
N THR A 92 -12.62 -2.82 21.38
CA THR A 92 -12.72 -1.87 22.47
C THR A 92 -12.26 -0.50 22.03
N GLU A 93 -12.87 0.55 22.58
CA GLU A 93 -12.40 1.92 22.37
C GLU A 93 -11.30 2.26 23.36
N GLY A 94 -10.28 2.98 22.89
CA GLY A 94 -9.17 3.40 23.74
C GLY A 94 -9.44 4.80 24.32
N HIS A 95 -9.45 4.92 25.64
CA HIS A 95 -9.49 6.17 26.37
C HIS A 95 -8.17 6.41 27.10
N TRP A 96 -7.16 6.83 26.34
CA TRP A 96 -5.78 6.88 26.80
C TRP A 96 -5.41 8.18 27.50
N VAL A 97 -6.07 9.27 27.13
CA VAL A 97 -5.78 10.64 27.61
C VAL A 97 -7.06 11.32 28.03
N GLU A 98 -7.03 11.95 29.20
CA GLU A 98 -8.10 12.82 29.71
C GLU A 98 -7.48 14.14 30.21
N LYS A 99 -7.97 15.28 29.69
CA LYS A 99 -7.50 16.63 30.07
C LYS A 99 -5.97 16.79 30.01
N GLY A 100 -5.35 16.20 28.96
CA GLY A 100 -3.92 16.30 28.71
C GLY A 100 -3.04 15.43 29.64
N THR A 101 -3.62 14.47 30.37
CA THR A 101 -2.90 13.51 31.20
C THR A 101 -3.30 12.09 30.82
N PHE A 102 -2.38 11.15 31.01
CA PHE A 102 -2.68 9.74 30.79
C PHE A 102 -3.70 9.22 31.81
N THR A 103 -4.55 8.32 31.36
CA THR A 103 -5.54 7.63 32.17
C THR A 103 -4.93 6.36 32.80
N LYS A 104 -5.61 5.82 33.82
CA LYS A 104 -5.26 4.49 34.38
C LYS A 104 -5.25 3.38 33.32
N ALA A 105 -6.13 3.47 32.30
CA ALA A 105 -6.16 2.53 31.19
C ALA A 105 -4.86 2.56 30.38
N PHE A 106 -4.27 3.75 30.18
CA PHE A 106 -2.96 3.87 29.56
C PHE A 106 -1.85 3.26 30.42
N ASP A 107 -1.85 3.50 31.73
CA ASP A 107 -0.84 2.92 32.64
C ASP A 107 -0.85 1.38 32.58
N GLU A 108 -2.03 0.79 32.57
CA GLU A 108 -2.21 -0.66 32.43
C GLU A 108 -1.74 -1.17 31.05
N ALA A 109 -2.03 -0.44 29.98
CA ALA A 109 -1.57 -0.74 28.63
C ALA A 109 -0.05 -0.60 28.50
N TRP A 110 0.53 0.46 29.06
CA TRP A 110 1.99 0.67 29.09
C TRP A 110 2.72 -0.48 29.79
N ALA A 111 2.24 -0.92 30.96
CA ALA A 111 2.82 -2.06 31.66
C ALA A 111 2.76 -3.36 30.86
N LYS A 112 1.72 -3.57 30.05
CA LYS A 112 1.64 -4.71 29.12
C LYS A 112 2.61 -4.56 27.96
N ILE A 113 2.71 -3.36 27.37
CA ILE A 113 3.61 -3.04 26.25
C ILE A 113 5.07 -3.24 26.66
N GLN A 114 5.49 -2.76 27.84
CA GLN A 114 6.85 -2.96 28.33
C GLN A 114 7.22 -4.44 28.46
N ARG A 115 6.31 -5.26 29.01
CA ARG A 115 6.50 -6.71 29.11
C ARG A 115 6.58 -7.38 27.73
N GLU A 116 5.66 -7.04 26.82
CA GLU A 116 5.62 -7.62 25.48
C GLU A 116 6.84 -7.21 24.62
N ALA A 117 7.29 -5.96 24.73
CA ALA A 117 8.45 -5.46 23.99
C ALA A 117 9.76 -6.17 24.37
N SER A 118 9.86 -6.64 25.63
CA SER A 118 11.03 -7.36 26.15
C SER A 118 10.82 -8.90 26.20
N ALA A 119 9.64 -9.40 25.83
CA ALA A 119 9.33 -10.82 25.92
C ALA A 119 10.13 -11.64 24.88
N PRO A 120 10.66 -12.82 25.27
CA PRO A 120 11.24 -13.75 24.32
C PRO A 120 10.16 -14.27 23.34
N PRO A 121 10.58 -14.80 22.17
CA PRO A 121 9.65 -15.48 21.28
C PRO A 121 8.87 -16.57 22.00
N PRO A 122 7.57 -16.76 21.68
CA PRO A 122 6.78 -17.85 22.27
C PRO A 122 7.41 -19.21 21.99
N SER A 123 7.32 -20.13 22.96
CA SER A 123 7.73 -21.52 22.78
C SER A 123 6.75 -22.33 21.94
N ASP A 124 5.48 -21.92 21.90
CA ASP A 124 4.47 -22.52 21.02
C ASP A 124 4.71 -22.10 19.57
N ALA A 125 4.85 -23.10 18.68
CA ALA A 125 5.21 -22.88 17.27
C ALA A 125 4.16 -22.07 16.51
N ARG A 126 2.87 -22.31 16.75
CA ARG A 126 1.76 -21.56 16.15
C ARG A 126 1.80 -20.10 16.58
N MET A 127 1.94 -19.84 17.87
CA MET A 127 2.01 -18.48 18.39
C MET A 127 3.26 -17.74 17.88
N ALA A 128 4.38 -18.44 17.73
CA ALA A 128 5.59 -17.86 17.13
C ALA A 128 5.36 -17.46 15.67
N LEU A 129 4.66 -18.29 14.88
CA LEU A 129 4.28 -17.97 13.50
C LEU A 129 3.29 -16.80 13.42
N VAL A 130 2.27 -16.77 14.29
CA VAL A 130 1.30 -15.65 14.39
C VAL A 130 2.04 -14.33 14.66
N ARG A 131 2.97 -14.30 15.63
CA ARG A 131 3.78 -13.09 15.88
C ARG A 131 4.68 -12.74 14.70
N LYS A 132 5.30 -13.72 14.06
CA LYS A 132 6.11 -13.51 12.86
C LYS A 132 5.29 -12.91 11.70
N ASP A 133 4.03 -13.29 11.57
CA ASP A 133 3.11 -12.72 10.57
C ASP A 133 2.76 -11.27 10.91
N LEU A 134 2.38 -11.01 12.18
CA LEU A 134 2.09 -9.65 12.64
C LEU A 134 3.28 -8.71 12.44
N ASP A 135 4.50 -9.18 12.71
CA ASP A 135 5.74 -8.38 12.62
C ASP A 135 6.15 -8.03 11.18
N GLN A 136 5.61 -8.73 10.17
CA GLN A 136 5.78 -8.36 8.76
C GLN A 136 4.90 -7.15 8.38
N GLY A 137 3.98 -6.73 9.26
CA GLY A 137 3.17 -5.53 9.12
C GLY A 137 3.73 -4.38 9.95
N LEU A 138 3.95 -3.24 9.29
CA LEU A 138 4.18 -1.97 9.97
C LEU A 138 2.84 -1.27 10.14
N ALA A 139 2.35 -1.18 11.38
CA ALA A 139 1.16 -0.37 11.65
C ALA A 139 1.42 1.08 11.20
N THR A 140 0.64 1.55 10.24
CA THR A 140 0.83 2.83 9.56
C THR A 140 -0.40 3.70 9.78
N LEU A 141 -0.23 4.80 10.49
CA LEU A 141 -1.34 5.64 10.95
C LEU A 141 -1.86 6.55 9.84
N VAL A 142 -3.14 6.42 9.55
CA VAL A 142 -3.93 7.42 8.82
C VAL A 142 -4.71 8.24 9.86
N LEU A 143 -4.19 9.41 10.19
CA LEU A 143 -4.78 10.32 11.17
C LEU A 143 -5.51 11.44 10.48
N THR A 144 -6.81 11.60 10.79
CA THR A 144 -7.59 12.75 10.33
C THR A 144 -7.83 13.74 11.47
N ASP A 145 -7.25 14.92 11.35
CA ASP A 145 -7.48 16.01 12.30
C ASP A 145 -8.79 16.74 11.94
N LEU A 146 -9.73 16.70 12.87
CA LEU A 146 -11.04 17.32 12.79
C LEU A 146 -11.25 18.42 13.83
N ARG A 147 -10.24 18.75 14.63
CA ARG A 147 -10.38 19.73 15.74
C ARG A 147 -10.90 21.07 15.26
N ALA A 148 -10.42 21.52 14.09
CA ALA A 148 -10.87 22.76 13.45
C ALA A 148 -12.07 22.56 12.49
N ALA A 149 -12.60 21.36 12.33
CA ALA A 149 -13.73 21.07 11.46
C ALA A 149 -15.04 21.61 12.05
N SER A 150 -16.02 21.90 11.18
CA SER A 150 -17.36 22.31 11.62
C SER A 150 -18.07 21.20 12.41
N ASP A 151 -19.08 21.57 13.20
CA ASP A 151 -19.88 20.57 13.92
C ASP A 151 -20.60 19.61 12.95
N GLU A 152 -21.06 20.10 11.80
CA GLU A 152 -21.66 19.28 10.75
C GLU A 152 -20.66 18.25 10.20
N ASP A 153 -19.41 18.65 9.97
CA ASP A 153 -18.36 17.72 9.53
C ASP A 153 -18.08 16.63 10.57
N LYS A 154 -18.03 17.03 11.85
CA LYS A 154 -17.83 16.07 12.94
C LYS A 154 -19.00 15.10 13.08
N VAL A 155 -20.22 15.57 12.86
CA VAL A 155 -21.43 14.72 12.82
C VAL A 155 -21.36 13.77 11.64
N LEU A 156 -21.06 14.27 10.45
CA LEU A 156 -20.89 13.43 9.24
C LEU A 156 -19.85 12.33 9.46
N VAL A 157 -18.67 12.67 10.00
CA VAL A 157 -17.60 11.66 10.23
C VAL A 157 -18.03 10.61 11.25
N ARG A 158 -18.77 10.96 12.30
CA ARG A 158 -19.31 9.97 13.25
C ARG A 158 -20.29 9.01 12.58
N HIS A 159 -21.18 9.52 11.72
CA HIS A 159 -22.09 8.70 10.93
C HIS A 159 -21.31 7.78 9.99
N MET A 160 -20.30 8.31 9.29
CA MET A 160 -19.47 7.49 8.38
C MET A 160 -18.69 6.42 9.15
N LEU A 161 -18.16 6.69 10.33
CA LEU A 161 -17.52 5.66 11.17
C LEU A 161 -18.51 4.55 11.55
N LYS A 162 -19.77 4.91 11.88
CA LYS A 162 -20.80 3.92 12.19
C LYS A 162 -21.17 3.10 10.96
N ALA A 163 -21.34 3.73 9.80
CA ALA A 163 -21.55 3.03 8.53
C ALA A 163 -20.39 2.10 8.19
N ALA A 164 -19.13 2.54 8.38
CA ALA A 164 -17.94 1.74 8.15
C ALA A 164 -17.87 0.48 9.02
N ARG A 165 -18.24 0.59 10.30
CA ARG A 165 -18.33 -0.57 11.20
C ARG A 165 -19.42 -1.58 10.76
N LEU A 166 -20.54 -1.07 10.22
CA LEU A 166 -21.60 -1.92 9.66
C LEU A 166 -21.13 -2.63 8.38
N ILE A 167 -20.38 -1.93 7.52
CA ILE A 167 -19.77 -2.51 6.32
C ILE A 167 -18.71 -3.58 6.69
N ASP A 168 -17.86 -3.31 7.68
CA ASP A 168 -16.89 -4.31 8.19
C ASP A 168 -17.60 -5.59 8.66
N ALA A 169 -18.67 -5.44 9.41
CA ALA A 169 -19.47 -6.58 9.88
C ALA A 169 -20.12 -7.36 8.73
N LEU A 170 -20.67 -6.66 7.74
CA LEU A 170 -21.27 -7.27 6.55
C LEU A 170 -20.23 -7.99 5.69
N TYR A 171 -19.06 -7.38 5.48
CA TYR A 171 -17.97 -8.01 4.75
C TYR A 171 -17.43 -9.25 5.47
N ALA A 172 -17.28 -9.21 6.80
CA ALA A 172 -16.89 -10.37 7.60
C ALA A 172 -17.88 -11.54 7.45
N MET A 173 -19.19 -11.27 7.26
CA MET A 173 -20.18 -12.29 6.91
C MET A 173 -19.94 -12.85 5.51
N GLN A 174 -19.73 -11.98 4.50
CA GLN A 174 -19.51 -12.42 3.12
C GLN A 174 -18.32 -13.38 2.99
N ILE A 175 -17.20 -13.06 3.63
CA ILE A 175 -15.98 -13.89 3.56
C ILE A 175 -16.01 -15.10 4.49
N GLY A 176 -17.04 -15.24 5.34
CA GLY A 176 -17.18 -16.34 6.30
C GLY A 176 -16.33 -16.20 7.56
N ALA A 177 -15.72 -15.03 7.80
CA ALA A 177 -14.92 -14.76 9.00
C ALA A 177 -15.80 -14.61 10.24
N ALA A 178 -17.00 -14.04 10.12
CA ALA A 178 -17.92 -13.85 11.24
C ALA A 178 -18.24 -15.14 11.98
N ASP A 179 -18.42 -16.24 11.28
CA ASP A 179 -18.70 -17.59 11.84
C ASP A 179 -17.50 -18.15 12.63
N LEU A 180 -16.29 -17.70 12.33
CA LEU A 180 -15.06 -18.19 12.94
C LEU A 180 -14.57 -17.32 14.12
N ALA A 181 -14.99 -16.06 14.17
CA ALA A 181 -14.55 -15.11 15.21
C ALA A 181 -14.70 -15.64 16.65
N PRO A 182 -15.80 -16.34 17.04
CA PRO A 182 -15.94 -16.89 18.39
C PRO A 182 -14.94 -18.01 18.73
N GLN A 183 -14.24 -18.58 17.74
CA GLN A 183 -13.28 -19.67 17.92
C GLN A 183 -11.85 -19.16 18.16
N VAL A 184 -11.60 -17.86 18.00
CA VAL A 184 -10.30 -17.25 18.33
C VAL A 184 -10.12 -17.26 19.84
N PRO A 185 -8.99 -17.79 20.38
CA PRO A 185 -8.79 -17.85 21.82
C PRO A 185 -8.88 -16.47 22.47
N ALA A 186 -9.72 -16.37 23.52
CA ALA A 186 -9.97 -15.09 24.20
C ALA A 186 -8.76 -14.58 25.01
N ASP A 187 -7.84 -15.47 25.37
CA ASP A 187 -6.61 -15.21 26.12
C ASP A 187 -5.37 -15.05 25.22
N ASP A 188 -5.53 -15.12 23.88
CA ASP A 188 -4.44 -14.93 22.91
C ASP A 188 -4.64 -13.64 22.09
N PRO A 189 -4.18 -12.48 22.58
CA PRO A 189 -4.38 -11.21 21.91
C PRO A 189 -3.66 -11.13 20.55
N ALA A 190 -2.56 -11.85 20.35
CA ALA A 190 -1.88 -11.87 19.06
C ALA A 190 -2.73 -12.56 17.99
N SER A 191 -3.37 -13.69 18.32
CA SER A 191 -4.33 -14.35 17.44
C SER A 191 -5.56 -13.48 17.15
N GLN A 192 -6.07 -12.74 18.14
CA GLN A 192 -7.16 -11.78 17.92
C GLN A 192 -6.75 -10.66 16.99
N SER A 193 -5.54 -10.13 17.13
CA SER A 193 -4.99 -9.08 16.28
C SER A 193 -4.82 -9.56 14.83
N LEU A 194 -4.25 -10.76 14.63
CA LEU A 194 -4.11 -11.38 13.31
C LEU A 194 -5.48 -11.57 12.66
N PHE A 195 -6.43 -12.21 13.37
CA PHE A 195 -7.77 -12.46 12.84
C PHE A 195 -8.49 -11.19 12.40
N ARG A 196 -8.40 -10.11 13.21
CA ARG A 196 -8.98 -8.80 12.89
C ARG A 196 -8.29 -8.14 11.68
N ARG A 197 -6.96 -8.21 11.59
CA ARG A 197 -6.18 -7.62 10.50
C ARG A 197 -6.42 -8.37 9.19
N ASP A 198 -6.37 -9.70 9.22
CA ASP A 198 -6.32 -10.54 8.03
C ASP A 198 -7.70 -11.02 7.56
N TRP A 199 -8.77 -10.52 8.19
CA TRP A 199 -10.14 -10.94 7.89
C TRP A 199 -10.35 -12.46 8.01
N GLY A 200 -9.69 -13.10 8.95
CA GLY A 200 -9.82 -14.53 9.17
C GLY A 200 -8.63 -15.13 9.91
N PRO A 201 -8.63 -16.46 10.07
CA PRO A 201 -7.66 -17.13 10.92
C PRO A 201 -6.28 -17.32 10.26
N ARG A 202 -6.16 -17.21 8.93
CA ARG A 202 -4.91 -17.52 8.23
C ARG A 202 -3.97 -16.34 8.17
N CYS A 203 -2.69 -16.65 8.26
CA CYS A 203 -1.63 -15.71 7.97
C CYS A 203 -1.61 -15.36 6.47
N VAL A 204 -1.38 -14.09 6.16
CA VAL A 204 -1.35 -13.57 4.78
C VAL A 204 -0.07 -12.79 4.46
N ALA A 205 0.85 -12.69 5.42
CA ALA A 205 2.14 -12.06 5.18
C ALA A 205 3.05 -12.94 4.32
N PRO A 206 3.90 -12.37 3.45
CA PRO A 206 4.66 -13.12 2.43
C PRO A 206 5.54 -14.25 2.95
N LEU A 207 6.10 -14.10 4.17
CA LEU A 207 7.00 -15.11 4.75
C LEU A 207 6.28 -16.17 5.59
N THR A 208 4.95 -16.10 5.71
CA THR A 208 4.15 -16.96 6.58
C THR A 208 2.89 -17.51 5.91
N GLU A 209 2.38 -16.88 4.84
CA GLU A 209 1.11 -17.24 4.16
C GLU A 209 1.06 -18.71 3.68
N LYS A 210 2.22 -19.30 3.35
CA LYS A 210 2.32 -20.69 2.87
C LYS A 210 2.43 -21.72 3.97
N ASP A 211 2.60 -21.29 5.24
CA ASP A 211 2.72 -22.22 6.35
C ASP A 211 1.33 -22.55 6.91
N PRO A 212 0.84 -23.81 6.78
CA PRO A 212 -0.49 -24.17 7.23
C PRO A 212 -0.66 -24.10 8.75
N GLN A 213 0.43 -24.07 9.52
CA GLN A 213 0.40 -23.91 10.97
C GLN A 213 0.26 -22.45 11.39
N CYS A 214 0.46 -21.49 10.48
CA CYS A 214 0.28 -20.08 10.74
C CYS A 214 -1.21 -19.72 10.73
N THR A 215 -1.83 -19.71 11.91
CA THR A 215 -3.26 -19.50 12.05
C THR A 215 -3.63 -18.94 13.43
N ALA A 216 -4.59 -18.02 13.46
CA ALA A 216 -5.16 -17.46 14.69
C ALA A 216 -5.99 -18.48 15.48
N ILE A 217 -6.54 -19.50 14.84
CA ILE A 217 -7.41 -20.52 15.46
C ILE A 217 -6.68 -21.86 15.45
N PRO A 218 -6.48 -22.51 16.61
CA PRO A 218 -5.94 -23.86 16.67
C PRO A 218 -6.72 -24.81 15.75
N GLY A 219 -6.02 -25.64 14.97
CA GLY A 219 -6.63 -26.53 13.99
C GLY A 219 -6.85 -25.92 12.60
N GLY A 220 -6.63 -24.61 12.44
CA GLY A 220 -6.57 -23.92 11.15
C GLY A 220 -7.83 -24.01 10.29
N PRO A 221 -9.04 -23.71 10.81
CA PRO A 221 -10.24 -23.75 9.99
C PRO A 221 -10.11 -22.76 8.83
N LYS A 222 -10.65 -23.14 7.66
CA LYS A 222 -10.70 -22.25 6.52
C LYS A 222 -11.99 -21.45 6.56
N PRO A 223 -11.97 -20.13 6.31
CA PRO A 223 -13.18 -19.39 6.03
C PRO A 223 -13.89 -20.00 4.81
N VAL A 224 -15.21 -20.02 4.86
CA VAL A 224 -16.04 -20.48 3.77
C VAL A 224 -16.88 -19.29 3.30
N CYS A 225 -16.61 -18.82 2.10
CA CYS A 225 -17.29 -17.69 1.50
C CYS A 225 -18.81 -17.89 1.49
N ASP A 226 -19.57 -16.93 1.99
CA ASP A 226 -21.03 -17.03 2.05
C ASP A 226 -21.72 -16.73 0.70
N ALA A 227 -20.99 -16.32 -0.32
CA ALA A 227 -21.55 -16.11 -1.65
C ALA A 227 -21.97 -17.41 -2.37
N TYR A 228 -21.50 -18.58 -1.90
CA TYR A 228 -21.73 -19.89 -2.51
C TYR A 228 -22.15 -20.92 -1.47
N PRO A 229 -22.90 -21.99 -1.85
CA PRO A 229 -23.21 -23.09 -0.95
C PRO A 229 -21.93 -23.72 -0.37
N LYS A 230 -21.85 -23.88 0.96
CA LYS A 230 -20.67 -24.39 1.66
C LYS A 230 -20.16 -25.72 1.12
N ALA A 231 -21.10 -26.65 0.79
CA ALA A 231 -20.76 -27.97 0.27
C ALA A 231 -20.03 -27.92 -1.08
N MET A 232 -20.31 -26.93 -1.94
CA MET A 232 -19.66 -26.81 -3.24
C MET A 232 -18.19 -26.41 -3.12
N GLN A 233 -17.84 -25.61 -2.13
CA GLN A 233 -16.51 -25.05 -1.95
C GLN A 233 -15.46 -26.08 -1.47
N THR A 234 -15.89 -27.32 -1.18
CA THR A 234 -14.99 -28.45 -0.92
C THR A 234 -14.34 -29.00 -2.19
N GLU A 235 -14.88 -28.66 -3.35
CA GLU A 235 -14.38 -29.11 -4.66
C GLU A 235 -13.51 -28.01 -5.29
N GLY A 236 -12.26 -28.30 -5.59
CA GLY A 236 -11.30 -27.32 -6.15
C GLY A 236 -11.68 -26.73 -7.52
N SER A 237 -12.62 -27.36 -8.25
CA SER A 237 -13.07 -26.91 -9.59
C SER A 237 -14.52 -26.43 -9.60
N PHE A 238 -15.06 -25.99 -8.46
CA PHE A 238 -16.48 -25.63 -8.41
C PHE A 238 -16.79 -24.37 -9.25
N CYS A 239 -15.87 -23.44 -9.38
CA CYS A 239 -16.06 -22.25 -10.21
C CYS A 239 -16.24 -22.62 -11.69
N GLU A 240 -15.38 -23.46 -12.24
CA GLU A 240 -15.48 -23.92 -13.64
C GLU A 240 -16.74 -24.76 -13.88
N LYS A 241 -17.22 -25.46 -12.85
CA LYS A 241 -18.50 -26.18 -12.93
C LYS A 241 -19.69 -25.22 -12.99
N LEU A 242 -19.67 -24.15 -12.18
CA LEU A 242 -20.69 -23.09 -12.20
C LEU A 242 -20.75 -22.38 -13.57
N GLU A 243 -19.60 -22.06 -14.16
CA GLU A 243 -19.51 -21.39 -15.46
C GLU A 243 -20.12 -22.21 -16.61
N LYS A 244 -20.17 -23.53 -16.48
CA LYS A 244 -20.72 -24.46 -17.48
C LYS A 244 -22.23 -24.70 -17.34
N LEU A 245 -22.86 -24.16 -16.30
CA LEU A 245 -24.31 -24.34 -16.10
C LEU A 245 -25.12 -23.52 -17.11
N PRO A 246 -26.29 -24.01 -17.55
CA PRO A 246 -27.14 -23.26 -18.49
C PRO A 246 -27.56 -21.87 -17.99
N ASN A 247 -27.67 -21.69 -16.67
CA ASN A 247 -28.04 -20.44 -16.00
C ASN A 247 -26.84 -19.76 -15.33
N ALA A 248 -25.63 -20.06 -15.79
CA ALA A 248 -24.38 -19.51 -15.22
C ALA A 248 -24.41 -17.97 -15.14
N LYS A 249 -24.92 -17.30 -16.18
CA LYS A 249 -25.01 -15.84 -16.22
C LYS A 249 -25.77 -15.25 -15.02
N ASP A 250 -26.88 -15.86 -14.63
CA ASP A 250 -27.70 -15.38 -13.51
C ASP A 250 -27.07 -15.77 -12.16
N LEU A 251 -26.55 -17.00 -12.08
CA LEU A 251 -25.87 -17.48 -10.87
C LEU A 251 -24.61 -16.70 -10.56
N LEU A 252 -23.83 -16.31 -11.57
CA LEU A 252 -22.55 -15.60 -11.42
C LEU A 252 -22.69 -14.07 -11.50
N ALA A 253 -23.91 -13.54 -11.58
CA ALA A 253 -24.12 -12.09 -11.51
C ALA A 253 -23.52 -11.50 -10.23
N PRO A 254 -22.96 -10.27 -10.26
CA PRO A 254 -22.15 -9.73 -9.15
C PRO A 254 -22.95 -9.47 -7.86
N PHE A 255 -24.23 -9.13 -7.98
CA PHE A 255 -25.06 -8.69 -6.84
C PHE A 255 -26.00 -9.78 -6.31
N VAL A 256 -25.60 -11.05 -6.46
CA VAL A 256 -26.36 -12.19 -5.94
C VAL A 256 -25.43 -13.18 -5.22
N ALA A 257 -25.95 -13.82 -4.18
CA ALA A 257 -25.37 -15.04 -3.63
C ALA A 257 -26.05 -16.26 -4.27
N ILE A 258 -25.36 -17.38 -4.36
CA ILE A 258 -25.94 -18.65 -4.80
C ILE A 258 -26.44 -19.40 -3.57
N ARG A 259 -27.68 -19.87 -3.63
CA ARG A 259 -28.28 -20.74 -2.61
C ARG A 259 -28.77 -22.02 -3.25
N SER A 260 -28.81 -23.10 -2.46
CA SER A 260 -29.32 -24.41 -2.85
C SER A 260 -30.64 -24.67 -2.16
N ASP A 261 -31.62 -25.11 -2.88
CA ASP A 261 -32.87 -25.60 -2.29
C ASP A 261 -32.72 -27.03 -1.71
N ALA A 262 -33.76 -27.56 -1.10
CA ALA A 262 -33.74 -28.89 -0.50
C ALA A 262 -33.49 -30.03 -1.51
N ALA A 263 -33.73 -29.82 -2.80
CA ALA A 263 -33.43 -30.74 -3.89
C ALA A 263 -32.03 -30.55 -4.50
N GLY A 264 -31.22 -29.63 -3.96
CA GLY A 264 -29.89 -29.32 -4.46
C GLY A 264 -29.86 -28.41 -5.70
N LYS A 265 -30.99 -27.85 -6.11
CA LYS A 265 -31.07 -26.93 -7.26
C LYS A 265 -30.54 -25.57 -6.85
N LEU A 266 -29.63 -25.05 -7.66
CA LEU A 266 -29.01 -23.73 -7.45
C LEU A 266 -29.89 -22.60 -7.94
N ALA A 267 -29.99 -21.53 -7.13
CA ALA A 267 -30.72 -20.32 -7.48
C ALA A 267 -29.91 -19.07 -7.04
N PRO A 268 -29.95 -17.98 -7.85
CA PRO A 268 -29.43 -16.69 -7.44
C PRO A 268 -30.37 -16.04 -6.42
N VAL A 269 -29.83 -15.50 -5.34
CA VAL A 269 -30.57 -14.74 -4.33
C VAL A 269 -29.91 -13.38 -4.21
N SER A 270 -30.67 -12.28 -4.32
CA SER A 270 -30.13 -10.92 -4.21
C SER A 270 -29.40 -10.71 -2.89
N LEU A 271 -28.36 -9.87 -2.90
CA LEU A 271 -27.61 -9.53 -1.68
C LEU A 271 -28.53 -8.91 -0.62
N SER A 272 -29.52 -8.09 -1.04
CA SER A 272 -30.49 -7.47 -0.11
C SER A 272 -31.44 -8.46 0.56
N LEU A 273 -31.64 -9.64 0.00
CA LEU A 273 -32.37 -10.74 0.65
C LEU A 273 -31.41 -11.61 1.47
N THR A 274 -30.21 -11.87 0.97
CA THR A 274 -29.19 -12.67 1.65
C THR A 274 -28.72 -12.03 2.95
N TYR A 275 -28.45 -10.71 2.91
CA TYR A 275 -27.95 -9.92 4.02
C TYR A 275 -28.94 -8.84 4.47
N LYS A 276 -30.23 -9.20 4.53
CA LYS A 276 -31.34 -8.27 4.73
C LYS A 276 -31.16 -7.32 5.91
N GLU A 277 -30.84 -7.88 7.08
CA GLU A 277 -30.75 -7.07 8.31
C GLU A 277 -29.54 -6.13 8.34
N PRO A 278 -28.29 -6.59 8.06
CA PRO A 278 -27.15 -5.67 8.01
C PRO A 278 -27.29 -4.62 6.90
N MET A 279 -27.81 -4.98 5.72
CA MET A 279 -28.05 -4.00 4.64
C MET A 279 -29.12 -2.97 5.01
N ALA A 280 -30.17 -3.38 5.72
CA ALA A 280 -31.19 -2.45 6.22
C ALA A 280 -30.63 -1.49 7.29
N ALA A 281 -29.72 -1.95 8.15
CA ALA A 281 -29.04 -1.11 9.14
C ALA A 281 -28.16 -0.04 8.47
N ILE A 282 -27.39 -0.44 7.43
CA ILE A 282 -26.58 0.48 6.65
C ILE A 282 -27.48 1.53 5.96
N ALA A 283 -28.56 1.08 5.31
CA ALA A 283 -29.52 1.98 4.66
C ALA A 283 -30.13 3.01 5.63
N ALA A 284 -30.44 2.60 6.86
CA ALA A 284 -30.94 3.49 7.90
C ALA A 284 -29.90 4.53 8.30
N GLU A 285 -28.64 4.12 8.47
CA GLU A 285 -27.54 5.03 8.83
C GLU A 285 -27.28 6.06 7.74
N LEU A 286 -27.27 5.63 6.46
CA LEU A 286 -27.08 6.56 5.34
C LEU A 286 -28.22 7.59 5.22
N ARG A 287 -29.48 7.21 5.53
CA ARG A 287 -30.61 8.14 5.57
C ARG A 287 -30.48 9.12 6.73
N ALA A 288 -30.06 8.66 7.90
CA ALA A 288 -29.80 9.52 9.06
C ALA A 288 -28.69 10.54 8.72
N THR A 289 -27.58 10.07 8.14
CA THR A 289 -26.51 10.95 7.66
C THR A 289 -27.03 12.04 6.71
N ALA A 290 -27.84 11.65 5.72
CA ALA A 290 -28.36 12.59 4.74
C ALA A 290 -29.32 13.63 5.37
N ALA A 291 -30.00 13.29 6.46
CA ALA A 291 -30.85 14.19 7.19
C ALA A 291 -30.08 15.27 8.01
N ASP A 292 -28.89 14.89 8.50
CA ASP A 292 -28.06 15.75 9.34
C ASP A 292 -27.10 16.66 8.52
N ILE A 293 -27.00 16.48 7.20
CA ILE A 293 -26.25 17.35 6.30
C ILE A 293 -27.16 18.45 5.79
N ALA A 294 -26.94 19.69 6.24
CA ALA A 294 -27.69 20.86 5.84
C ALA A 294 -26.96 21.79 4.86
N SER A 295 -25.63 21.72 4.80
CA SER A 295 -24.78 22.57 3.96
C SER A 295 -25.17 22.48 2.48
N PRO A 296 -25.46 23.61 1.81
CA PRO A 296 -25.82 23.63 0.38
C PRO A 296 -24.71 23.04 -0.52
N GLY A 297 -23.43 23.18 -0.14
CA GLY A 297 -22.27 22.67 -0.86
C GLY A 297 -22.19 21.15 -0.87
N GLU A 298 -22.92 20.46 0.00
CA GLU A 298 -22.94 18.99 0.11
C GLU A 298 -24.22 18.36 -0.46
N GLY A 299 -24.94 19.10 -1.32
CA GLY A 299 -26.17 18.60 -1.96
C GLY A 299 -25.97 17.34 -2.78
N ALA A 300 -24.82 17.22 -3.46
CA ALA A 300 -24.47 16.04 -4.26
C ALA A 300 -24.18 14.82 -3.37
N LEU A 301 -23.45 15.00 -2.27
CA LEU A 301 -23.21 13.94 -1.28
C LEU A 301 -24.53 13.45 -0.67
N ARG A 302 -25.40 14.37 -0.26
CA ARG A 302 -26.72 14.00 0.28
C ARG A 302 -27.56 13.21 -0.71
N ALA A 303 -27.54 13.59 -1.99
CA ALA A 303 -28.26 12.86 -3.03
C ALA A 303 -27.69 11.44 -3.19
N TYR A 304 -26.36 11.30 -3.16
CA TYR A 304 -25.71 9.99 -3.21
C TYR A 304 -26.05 9.11 -1.99
N LEU A 305 -26.01 9.67 -0.78
CA LEU A 305 -26.34 8.93 0.44
C LEU A 305 -27.77 8.35 0.39
N LEU A 306 -28.74 9.14 -0.10
CA LEU A 306 -30.12 8.66 -0.24
C LEU A 306 -30.25 7.59 -1.33
N ALA A 307 -29.57 7.75 -2.47
CA ALA A 307 -29.58 6.77 -3.54
C ALA A 307 -28.88 5.46 -3.10
N ALA A 308 -27.74 5.52 -2.42
CA ALA A 308 -27.07 4.37 -1.85
C ALA A 308 -27.95 3.64 -0.83
N ALA A 309 -28.59 4.38 0.08
CA ALA A 309 -29.55 3.80 1.04
C ALA A 309 -30.70 3.06 0.34
N GLN A 310 -31.18 3.58 -0.81
CA GLN A 310 -32.17 2.90 -1.62
C GLN A 310 -31.59 1.62 -2.24
N SER A 311 -30.36 1.67 -2.78
CA SER A 311 -29.68 0.51 -3.38
C SER A 311 -29.43 -0.62 -2.38
N PHE A 312 -29.04 -0.30 -1.14
CA PHE A 312 -28.95 -1.27 -0.05
C PHE A 312 -30.30 -1.95 0.26
N THR A 313 -31.42 -1.28 0.01
CA THR A 313 -32.76 -1.84 0.23
C THR A 313 -33.23 -2.67 -0.96
N THR A 314 -33.00 -2.23 -2.18
CA THR A 314 -33.58 -2.81 -3.42
C THR A 314 -32.65 -3.75 -4.15
N ASN A 315 -31.35 -3.73 -3.87
CA ASN A 315 -30.29 -4.40 -4.64
C ASN A 315 -30.10 -3.83 -6.07
N ASP A 316 -30.73 -2.71 -6.39
CA ASP A 316 -30.48 -1.98 -7.65
C ASP A 316 -29.44 -0.89 -7.37
N TRP A 317 -28.23 -1.04 -7.94
CA TRP A 317 -27.09 -0.15 -7.71
C TRP A 317 -27.00 0.99 -8.73
N VAL A 318 -27.78 0.94 -9.82
CA VAL A 318 -27.78 1.97 -10.87
C VAL A 318 -28.10 3.38 -10.33
N PRO A 319 -29.13 3.58 -9.46
CA PRO A 319 -29.40 4.92 -8.91
C PRO A 319 -28.24 5.47 -8.06
N ALA A 320 -27.58 4.61 -7.29
CA ALA A 320 -26.40 5.03 -6.51
C ALA A 320 -25.24 5.44 -7.44
N ASP A 321 -24.95 4.64 -8.46
CA ASP A 321 -23.88 4.94 -9.43
C ASP A 321 -24.17 6.24 -10.21
N GLU A 322 -25.42 6.48 -10.61
CA GLU A 322 -25.84 7.72 -11.28
C GLU A 322 -25.68 8.95 -10.38
N ALA A 323 -26.01 8.83 -9.10
CA ALA A 323 -25.81 9.92 -8.15
C ALA A 323 -24.33 10.15 -7.86
N TRP A 324 -23.57 9.07 -7.68
CA TRP A 324 -22.15 9.13 -7.40
C TRP A 324 -21.33 9.72 -8.56
N SER A 325 -21.65 9.36 -9.82
CA SER A 325 -20.98 9.91 -11.00
C SER A 325 -21.15 11.42 -11.18
N LYS A 326 -22.12 12.02 -10.50
CA LYS A 326 -22.38 13.47 -10.50
C LYS A 326 -21.65 14.23 -9.39
N MET A 327 -21.13 13.51 -8.38
CA MET A 327 -20.28 14.11 -7.36
C MET A 327 -18.91 14.45 -7.94
N ASN A 328 -18.34 15.57 -7.52
CA ASN A 328 -17.00 16.00 -7.93
C ASN A 328 -16.44 17.02 -6.93
N ALA A 329 -15.18 17.44 -7.13
CA ALA A 329 -14.50 18.39 -6.25
C ALA A 329 -15.15 19.79 -6.18
N GLN A 330 -16.06 20.15 -7.11
CA GLN A 330 -16.74 21.44 -7.13
C GLN A 330 -18.06 21.43 -6.35
N ASN A 331 -18.64 20.26 -6.06
CA ASN A 331 -19.96 20.14 -5.43
C ASN A 331 -20.00 19.30 -4.15
N SER A 332 -18.84 18.85 -3.68
CA SER A 332 -18.63 18.25 -2.36
C SER A 332 -17.14 18.33 -1.98
N LYS A 333 -16.83 18.64 -0.73
CA LYS A 333 -15.48 18.54 -0.17
C LYS A 333 -15.18 17.12 0.33
N TRP A 334 -16.17 16.24 0.30
CA TRP A 334 -16.07 14.85 0.71
C TRP A 334 -16.17 13.92 -0.48
N TYR A 335 -15.45 12.83 -0.39
CA TYR A 335 -15.61 11.66 -1.25
C TYR A 335 -16.18 10.52 -0.42
N LEU A 336 -17.17 9.87 -0.97
CA LEU A 336 -17.72 8.62 -0.44
C LEU A 336 -17.98 7.65 -1.58
N ARG A 337 -17.46 6.44 -1.46
CA ARG A 337 -17.95 5.28 -2.21
C ARG A 337 -18.33 4.22 -1.19
N ILE A 338 -19.56 3.68 -1.29
CA ILE A 338 -20.07 2.65 -0.40
C ILE A 338 -20.99 1.72 -1.20
N GLY A 339 -20.68 0.45 -1.20
CA GLY A 339 -21.43 -0.56 -1.93
C GLY A 339 -20.62 -1.80 -2.20
N PRO A 340 -21.13 -2.71 -3.05
CA PRO A 340 -20.39 -3.87 -3.53
C PRO A 340 -19.77 -3.55 -4.89
N ASP A 341 -18.45 -3.53 -5.00
CA ASP A 341 -17.77 -3.14 -6.25
C ASP A 341 -16.72 -4.15 -6.72
N GLU A 342 -15.84 -4.68 -5.86
CA GLU A 342 -14.72 -5.51 -6.29
C GLU A 342 -15.00 -7.01 -6.09
N VAL A 343 -14.34 -7.83 -6.90
CA VAL A 343 -14.59 -9.28 -6.95
C VAL A 343 -13.42 -10.14 -6.46
N TYR A 344 -12.29 -9.53 -6.09
CA TYR A 344 -11.03 -10.25 -5.81
C TYR A 344 -11.02 -11.00 -4.47
N TRP A 345 -12.02 -10.78 -3.63
CA TRP A 345 -12.14 -11.32 -2.27
C TRP A 345 -12.62 -12.78 -2.22
N GLU A 346 -13.17 -13.33 -3.32
CA GLU A 346 -13.81 -14.63 -3.34
C GLU A 346 -13.28 -15.56 -4.44
N PRO A 347 -13.42 -16.90 -4.29
CA PRO A 347 -12.69 -17.87 -5.12
C PRO A 347 -12.93 -17.78 -6.63
N CYS A 348 -14.14 -17.37 -7.06
CA CYS A 348 -14.50 -17.35 -8.48
C CYS A 348 -14.29 -15.99 -9.15
N ASN A 349 -14.00 -14.93 -8.38
CA ASN A 349 -13.88 -13.54 -8.86
C ASN A 349 -15.10 -13.06 -9.65
N GLN A 350 -16.30 -13.34 -9.14
CA GLN A 350 -17.58 -13.02 -9.80
C GLN A 350 -18.50 -12.17 -8.92
N LYS A 351 -18.39 -12.28 -7.59
CA LYS A 351 -19.30 -11.67 -6.64
C LYS A 351 -18.71 -10.38 -6.08
N ALA A 352 -19.49 -9.32 -6.10
CA ALA A 352 -19.08 -8.04 -5.57
C ALA A 352 -19.02 -8.03 -4.03
N GLY A 353 -17.88 -7.59 -3.47
CA GLY A 353 -17.63 -7.43 -2.05
C GLY A 353 -18.08 -6.08 -1.53
N PHE A 354 -18.64 -6.04 -0.33
CA PHE A 354 -18.98 -4.78 0.30
C PHE A 354 -17.76 -4.05 0.82
N HIS A 355 -17.68 -2.79 0.46
CA HIS A 355 -16.62 -1.88 0.90
C HIS A 355 -17.16 -0.48 1.17
N MET A 356 -16.32 0.34 1.77
CA MET A 356 -16.53 1.77 1.92
C MET A 356 -15.19 2.49 1.93
N THR A 357 -15.07 3.49 1.05
CA THR A 357 -14.00 4.49 1.06
C THR A 357 -14.61 5.84 1.41
N PHE A 358 -14.20 6.43 2.52
CA PHE A 358 -14.56 7.78 2.92
C PHE A 358 -13.32 8.65 3.03
N ALA A 359 -13.34 9.81 2.35
CA ALA A 359 -12.17 10.67 2.21
C ALA A 359 -12.55 12.14 2.09
N ARG A 360 -11.56 13.03 2.24
CA ARG A 360 -11.64 14.44 1.83
C ARG A 360 -11.11 14.59 0.42
N ILE A 361 -11.72 15.48 -0.37
CA ILE A 361 -11.13 15.89 -1.65
C ILE A 361 -9.85 16.69 -1.36
N ASN A 362 -8.74 16.24 -1.97
CA ASN A 362 -7.48 16.97 -1.90
C ASN A 362 -7.44 18.05 -2.96
N THR A 363 -7.63 19.29 -2.53
CA THR A 363 -7.70 20.44 -3.44
C THR A 363 -6.37 20.82 -4.08
N ASP A 364 -5.24 20.44 -3.49
CA ASP A 364 -3.90 20.73 -4.04
C ASP A 364 -3.67 19.96 -5.34
N SER A 365 -4.35 18.84 -5.51
CA SER A 365 -4.32 18.04 -6.73
C SER A 365 -4.93 18.75 -7.94
N LEU A 366 -5.88 19.66 -7.72
CA LEU A 366 -6.46 20.49 -8.78
C LEU A 366 -5.41 21.37 -9.48
N ALA A 367 -4.34 21.74 -8.75
CA ALA A 367 -3.22 22.47 -9.33
C ALA A 367 -2.49 21.67 -10.44
N TRP A 368 -2.45 20.35 -10.33
CA TRP A 368 -1.88 19.49 -11.39
C TRP A 368 -2.81 19.40 -12.61
N GLN A 369 -4.11 19.27 -12.39
CA GLN A 369 -5.09 19.32 -13.48
C GLN A 369 -4.96 20.64 -14.26
N ALA A 370 -4.86 21.75 -13.55
CA ALA A 370 -4.69 23.08 -14.16
C ALA A 370 -3.40 23.19 -15.00
N LYS A 371 -2.35 22.43 -14.68
CA LYS A 371 -1.09 22.41 -15.44
C LYS A 371 -1.12 21.47 -16.66
N LEU A 372 -1.82 20.33 -16.56
CA LEU A 372 -1.78 19.28 -17.58
C LEU A 372 -2.91 19.38 -18.60
N VAL A 373 -4.12 19.79 -18.23
CA VAL A 373 -5.24 19.94 -19.15
C VAL A 373 -4.91 20.87 -20.34
N PRO A 374 -4.24 22.02 -20.17
CA PRO A 374 -3.89 22.87 -21.31
C PRO A 374 -2.95 22.24 -22.34
N VAL A 375 -2.23 21.18 -21.97
CA VAL A 375 -1.26 20.50 -22.84
C VAL A 375 -1.68 19.09 -23.29
N GLU A 376 -2.88 18.63 -22.91
CA GLU A 376 -3.38 17.28 -23.19
C GLU A 376 -3.34 16.90 -24.67
N GLN A 377 -3.79 17.80 -25.55
CA GLN A 377 -3.80 17.56 -26.98
C GLN A 377 -2.38 17.56 -27.58
N GLU A 378 -1.45 18.27 -26.96
CA GLU A 378 -0.05 18.24 -27.35
C GLU A 378 0.64 16.94 -26.92
N MET A 379 0.32 16.44 -25.72
CA MET A 379 0.77 15.13 -25.26
C MET A 379 0.29 14.02 -26.20
N GLU A 380 -0.97 14.04 -26.62
CA GLU A 380 -1.52 13.10 -27.61
C GLU A 380 -0.76 13.16 -28.95
N LYS A 381 -0.54 14.35 -29.50
CA LYS A 381 0.23 14.53 -30.74
C LYS A 381 1.67 14.01 -30.61
N THR A 382 2.27 14.16 -29.43
CA THR A 382 3.64 13.70 -29.16
C THR A 382 3.73 12.17 -29.17
N ILE A 383 2.79 11.46 -28.51
CA ILE A 383 2.70 9.99 -28.57
C ILE A 383 2.41 9.52 -30.01
N ALA A 384 1.45 10.14 -30.70
CA ALA A 384 1.09 9.75 -32.06
C ALA A 384 2.25 9.90 -33.01
N ALA A 385 2.98 11.02 -32.94
CA ALA A 385 4.19 11.26 -33.75
C ALA A 385 5.28 10.20 -33.45
N ARG A 386 5.41 9.77 -32.20
CA ARG A 386 6.37 8.75 -31.80
C ARG A 386 6.02 7.37 -32.33
N ILE A 387 4.75 6.96 -32.26
CA ILE A 387 4.27 5.67 -32.77
C ILE A 387 4.31 5.63 -34.31
N GLY A 388 3.95 6.73 -34.95
CA GLY A 388 3.94 6.88 -36.41
C GLY A 388 2.75 6.21 -37.10
N ALA A 389 2.91 5.81 -38.35
CA ALA A 389 1.86 5.41 -39.30
C ALA A 389 0.74 4.45 -38.80
N PRO A 390 0.97 3.50 -37.84
CA PRO A 390 -0.12 2.68 -37.33
C PRO A 390 -1.11 3.41 -36.42
N TYR A 391 -0.74 4.60 -35.93
CA TYR A 391 -1.58 5.39 -35.04
C TYR A 391 -1.60 6.86 -35.46
N SER A 392 -2.75 7.49 -35.43
CA SER A 392 -2.93 8.91 -35.68
C SER A 392 -3.51 9.60 -34.44
N ALA A 393 -3.02 10.82 -34.16
CA ALA A 393 -3.53 11.60 -33.04
C ALA A 393 -5.03 11.84 -33.17
N ARG A 394 -5.73 11.66 -32.07
CA ARG A 394 -7.16 11.88 -31.91
C ARG A 394 -7.43 13.09 -31.02
N THR A 395 -8.66 13.59 -31.01
CA THR A 395 -9.08 14.55 -29.99
C THR A 395 -9.21 13.79 -28.68
N VAL A 396 -8.56 14.30 -27.63
CA VAL A 396 -8.57 13.72 -26.29
C VAL A 396 -9.08 14.73 -25.29
N THR A 397 -9.63 14.22 -24.20
CA THR A 397 -9.97 14.99 -23.02
C THR A 397 -9.48 14.19 -21.82
N PHE A 398 -8.73 14.81 -20.94
CA PHE A 398 -8.25 14.13 -19.74
C PHE A 398 -9.37 13.89 -18.75
N HIS A 399 -9.47 12.67 -18.31
CA HIS A 399 -10.21 12.27 -17.15
C HIS A 399 -9.19 11.93 -16.05
N LEU A 400 -8.55 12.97 -15.51
CA LEU A 400 -7.59 12.80 -14.42
C LEU A 400 -8.33 12.41 -13.14
N PRO A 401 -7.72 11.59 -12.28
CA PRO A 401 -8.34 11.18 -11.03
C PRO A 401 -8.60 12.38 -10.12
N ASP A 402 -9.68 12.34 -9.37
CA ASP A 402 -9.83 13.17 -8.18
C ASP A 402 -8.85 12.63 -7.12
N PHE A 403 -7.99 13.49 -6.59
CA PHE A 403 -7.13 13.13 -5.47
C PHE A 403 -7.91 13.25 -4.17
N ILE A 404 -7.80 12.22 -3.34
CA ILE A 404 -8.53 12.11 -2.10
C ILE A 404 -7.60 11.75 -0.95
N ASP A 405 -7.85 12.37 0.21
CA ASP A 405 -7.18 12.02 1.46
C ASP A 405 -8.11 11.14 2.28
N ILE A 406 -7.73 9.88 2.42
CA ILE A 406 -8.50 8.86 3.13
C ILE A 406 -8.69 9.30 4.58
N VAL A 407 -9.94 9.27 5.03
CA VAL A 407 -10.33 9.37 6.44
C VAL A 407 -10.45 7.97 7.03
N LEU A 408 -11.16 7.08 6.32
CA LEU A 408 -11.24 5.67 6.68
C LEU A 408 -11.68 4.81 5.48
N ASN A 409 -11.15 3.59 5.45
CA ASN A 409 -11.61 2.51 4.58
C ASN A 409 -12.20 1.40 5.42
N SER A 410 -13.17 0.66 4.89
CA SER A 410 -13.76 -0.49 5.57
C SER A 410 -14.20 -1.57 4.59
N GLY A 411 -14.49 -2.78 5.11
CA GLY A 411 -14.80 -3.93 4.30
C GLY A 411 -13.65 -4.33 3.41
N ASP A 412 -13.94 -4.61 2.14
CA ASP A 412 -12.95 -5.05 1.14
C ASP A 412 -11.81 -4.02 0.91
N ASP A 413 -12.06 -2.72 1.14
CA ASP A 413 -11.02 -1.68 1.02
C ASP A 413 -10.05 -1.60 2.22
N ARG A 414 -10.29 -2.36 3.29
CA ARG A 414 -9.40 -2.40 4.46
C ARG A 414 -8.47 -3.61 4.38
N PHE A 415 -7.39 -3.47 3.61
CA PHE A 415 -6.41 -4.53 3.37
C PHE A 415 -5.52 -4.80 4.57
N PRO A 416 -5.09 -6.05 4.79
CA PRO A 416 -4.09 -6.41 5.79
C PRO A 416 -2.74 -5.74 5.56
N PHE A 417 -2.32 -5.63 4.29
CA PHE A 417 -1.05 -5.05 3.89
C PHE A 417 -1.22 -4.12 2.69
N GLY A 418 -0.75 -2.91 2.86
CA GLY A 418 -0.87 -1.88 1.85
C GLY A 418 -2.29 -1.32 1.73
N GLY A 419 -2.53 -0.57 0.67
CA GLY A 419 -3.80 0.01 0.29
C GLY A 419 -3.82 0.27 -1.21
N THR A 420 -4.99 0.30 -1.78
CA THR A 420 -5.19 0.75 -3.16
C THR A 420 -4.78 2.22 -3.27
N LEU A 421 -4.00 2.56 -4.26
CA LEU A 421 -3.60 3.95 -4.55
C LEU A 421 -4.50 4.61 -5.60
N GLY A 422 -5.20 3.82 -6.40
CA GLY A 422 -6.14 4.29 -7.40
C GLY A 422 -7.35 3.37 -7.47
N GLN A 423 -8.52 3.94 -7.75
CA GLN A 423 -9.76 3.18 -7.89
C GLN A 423 -10.61 3.82 -8.99
N SER A 424 -11.06 3.01 -9.95
CA SER A 424 -11.92 3.44 -11.05
C SER A 424 -13.23 2.67 -11.00
N LEU A 425 -14.33 3.36 -10.70
CA LEU A 425 -15.64 2.77 -10.44
C LEU A 425 -16.77 3.52 -11.18
N PRO A 426 -17.95 2.91 -11.33
CA PRO A 426 -18.31 1.52 -11.01
C PRO A 426 -17.79 0.53 -12.05
N ASN A 427 -17.69 -0.78 -11.69
CA ASN A 427 -17.23 -1.82 -12.60
C ASN A 427 -18.34 -2.31 -13.56
N TRP A 428 -19.60 -2.08 -13.25
CA TRP A 428 -20.75 -2.57 -14.00
C TRP A 428 -21.82 -1.50 -14.22
N GLY A 429 -22.77 -1.83 -15.05
CA GLY A 429 -23.97 -1.02 -15.26
C GLY A 429 -23.83 0.09 -16.29
N PRO A 430 -24.90 0.90 -16.48
CA PRO A 430 -24.95 1.91 -17.53
C PRO A 430 -23.98 3.07 -17.33
N VAL A 431 -23.60 3.39 -16.09
CA VAL A 431 -22.62 4.44 -15.81
C VAL A 431 -21.24 4.02 -16.33
N SER A 432 -20.82 2.78 -16.01
CA SER A 432 -19.57 2.20 -16.52
C SER A 432 -19.60 2.05 -18.03
N ALA A 433 -20.65 1.48 -18.58
CA ALA A 433 -20.79 1.26 -20.02
C ALA A 433 -20.79 2.58 -20.84
N ALA A 434 -21.21 3.68 -20.24
CA ALA A 434 -21.19 5.02 -20.86
C ALA A 434 -19.88 5.80 -20.62
N GLY A 435 -18.88 5.20 -19.95
CA GLY A 435 -17.62 5.88 -19.60
C GLY A 435 -17.80 7.06 -18.63
N ARG A 436 -18.85 7.05 -17.80
CA ARG A 436 -19.16 8.12 -16.83
C ARG A 436 -18.70 7.78 -15.41
N GLY A 437 -17.90 6.74 -15.26
CA GLY A 437 -17.24 6.40 -14.00
C GLY A 437 -16.29 7.50 -13.54
N ARG A 438 -15.82 7.37 -12.31
CA ARG A 438 -14.81 8.26 -11.73
C ARG A 438 -13.59 7.44 -11.34
N THR A 439 -12.43 8.02 -11.58
CA THR A 439 -11.17 7.53 -11.06
C THR A 439 -10.74 8.43 -9.91
N VAL A 440 -10.28 7.84 -8.83
CA VAL A 440 -9.70 8.55 -7.68
C VAL A 440 -8.30 8.02 -7.39
N ALA A 441 -7.45 8.89 -6.82
CA ALA A 441 -6.13 8.52 -6.32
C ALA A 441 -6.00 8.92 -4.85
N MET A 442 -5.57 7.97 -4.00
CA MET A 442 -5.43 8.14 -2.56
C MET A 442 -4.10 8.85 -2.28
N SER A 443 -4.16 10.14 -1.92
CA SER A 443 -2.98 10.98 -1.84
C SER A 443 -2.26 10.93 -0.49
N ASN A 444 -2.93 10.53 0.58
CA ASN A 444 -2.33 10.52 1.93
C ASN A 444 -1.84 9.16 2.42
N LEU A 445 -2.01 8.09 1.64
CA LEU A 445 -1.42 6.79 1.97
C LEU A 445 0.08 6.78 1.67
N TYR A 446 0.86 6.09 2.51
CA TYR A 446 2.33 5.99 2.40
C TYR A 446 3.10 7.30 2.60
N GLN A 447 2.46 8.34 3.16
CA GLN A 447 3.08 9.65 3.36
C GLN A 447 3.58 9.90 4.80
N ASP A 448 3.40 8.95 5.66
CA ASP A 448 3.88 9.02 7.04
C ASP A 448 5.41 8.79 7.11
N VAL A 449 6.01 9.23 8.20
CA VAL A 449 7.47 9.15 8.41
C VAL A 449 8.00 7.71 8.43
N ASP A 450 7.18 6.76 8.85
CA ASP A 450 7.59 5.35 8.93
C ASP A 450 7.61 4.71 7.55
N SER A 451 6.60 5.00 6.71
CA SER A 451 6.57 4.58 5.31
C SER A 451 7.77 5.13 4.55
N HIS A 452 8.08 6.42 4.71
CA HIS A 452 9.26 7.01 4.09
C HIS A 452 10.56 6.37 4.59
N ALA A 453 10.69 6.12 5.89
CA ALA A 453 11.87 5.47 6.47
C ALA A 453 12.07 4.04 5.95
N ILE A 454 10.99 3.25 5.81
CA ILE A 454 11.06 1.90 5.23
C ILE A 454 11.45 1.99 3.75
N ARG A 455 10.81 2.86 3.00
CA ARG A 455 11.10 3.06 1.58
C ARG A 455 12.56 3.46 1.33
N ARG A 456 13.11 4.34 2.18
CA ARG A 456 14.53 4.70 2.16
C ARG A 456 15.42 3.47 2.38
N LYS A 457 15.16 2.68 3.42
CA LYS A 457 15.92 1.46 3.71
C LYS A 457 15.88 0.44 2.58
N GLN A 458 14.70 0.24 1.96
CA GLN A 458 14.55 -0.60 0.77
C GLN A 458 15.41 -0.08 -0.38
N ALA A 459 15.30 1.21 -0.70
CA ALA A 459 16.09 1.85 -1.75
C ALA A 459 17.59 1.75 -1.47
N GLU A 460 18.05 2.06 -0.26
CA GLU A 460 19.46 1.98 0.15
C GLU A 460 20.02 0.54 0.09
N SER A 461 19.18 -0.47 0.26
CA SER A 461 19.60 -1.87 0.15
C SER A 461 19.78 -2.33 -1.31
N LEU A 462 19.14 -1.66 -2.26
CA LEU A 462 19.12 -2.03 -3.68
C LEU A 462 19.96 -1.09 -4.54
N LEU A 463 19.94 0.21 -4.28
CA LEU A 463 20.56 1.22 -5.11
C LEU A 463 22.01 1.55 -4.66
N SER A 464 22.82 1.99 -5.61
CA SER A 464 24.12 2.60 -5.33
C SER A 464 23.97 3.96 -4.64
N ALA A 465 25.02 4.40 -3.88
CA ALA A 465 25.03 5.71 -3.23
C ALA A 465 24.86 6.87 -4.23
N GLU A 466 25.34 6.71 -5.48
CA GLU A 466 25.16 7.70 -6.54
C GLU A 466 23.69 7.84 -6.93
N SER A 467 22.99 6.73 -7.09
CA SER A 467 21.55 6.71 -7.42
C SER A 467 20.68 7.30 -6.32
N MET A 468 21.08 7.11 -5.06
CA MET A 468 20.36 7.66 -3.90
C MET A 468 20.41 9.20 -3.80
N LYS A 469 21.26 9.88 -4.56
CA LYS A 469 21.30 11.36 -4.54
C LYS A 469 20.00 12.01 -5.05
N ALA A 470 19.24 11.34 -5.91
CA ALA A 470 17.94 11.81 -6.36
C ALA A 470 16.76 11.30 -5.49
N PHE A 471 17.02 10.46 -4.50
CA PHE A 471 15.99 10.00 -3.58
C PHE A 471 15.57 11.11 -2.61
N VAL A 472 14.27 11.25 -2.40
CA VAL A 472 13.70 12.18 -1.41
C VAL A 472 12.65 11.49 -0.54
N ASP A 473 12.60 11.88 0.73
CA ASP A 473 11.54 11.46 1.67
C ASP A 473 10.27 12.32 1.43
N SER A 474 9.64 12.10 0.29
CA SER A 474 8.45 12.84 -0.12
C SER A 474 7.59 11.99 -1.04
N ALA A 475 6.29 12.11 -0.94
CA ALA A 475 5.34 11.47 -1.84
C ALA A 475 5.20 12.20 -3.19
N THR A 476 5.72 13.42 -3.32
CA THR A 476 5.57 14.24 -4.54
C THR A 476 6.03 13.53 -5.82
N PRO A 477 7.19 12.84 -5.86
CA PRO A 477 7.60 12.11 -7.07
C PRO A 477 6.64 10.99 -7.46
N GLY A 478 6.16 10.21 -6.51
CA GLY A 478 5.19 9.14 -6.74
C GLY A 478 3.84 9.69 -7.21
N LEU A 479 3.38 10.79 -6.62
CA LEU A 479 2.16 11.48 -7.03
C LEU A 479 2.27 11.97 -8.48
N LEU A 480 3.38 12.60 -8.85
CA LEU A 480 3.61 13.04 -10.24
C LEU A 480 3.63 11.86 -11.20
N SER A 481 4.30 10.76 -10.84
CA SER A 481 4.30 9.53 -11.66
C SER A 481 2.87 9.00 -11.85
N THR A 482 2.06 8.95 -10.78
CA THR A 482 0.66 8.52 -10.85
C THR A 482 -0.17 9.43 -11.75
N ILE A 483 -0.03 10.75 -11.64
CA ILE A 483 -0.77 11.71 -12.47
C ILE A 483 -0.46 11.50 -13.96
N LEU A 484 0.82 11.34 -14.30
CA LEU A 484 1.25 11.10 -15.69
C LEU A 484 0.81 9.72 -16.20
N HIS A 485 0.76 8.71 -15.32
CA HIS A 485 0.22 7.39 -15.61
C HIS A 485 -1.27 7.48 -16.00
N GLU A 486 -2.08 8.10 -15.14
CA GLU A 486 -3.53 8.26 -15.37
C GLU A 486 -3.82 9.15 -16.61
N ALA A 487 -3.05 10.21 -16.79
CA ALA A 487 -3.14 11.01 -18.02
C ALA A 487 -2.88 10.14 -19.26
N THR A 488 -1.88 9.22 -19.20
CA THR A 488 -1.51 8.37 -20.33
C THR A 488 -2.56 7.32 -20.65
N HIS A 489 -3.43 6.91 -19.72
CA HIS A 489 -4.59 6.07 -20.05
C HIS A 489 -5.49 6.72 -21.09
N ASN A 490 -5.59 8.04 -21.09
CA ASN A 490 -6.38 8.80 -22.09
C ASN A 490 -5.65 9.00 -23.43
N LEU A 491 -4.37 8.67 -23.52
CA LEU A 491 -3.49 9.00 -24.66
C LEU A 491 -3.08 7.76 -25.45
N GLY A 492 -2.71 7.99 -26.71
CA GLY A 492 -2.20 6.95 -27.60
C GLY A 492 -3.25 5.87 -27.88
N PRO A 493 -2.83 4.64 -28.24
CA PRO A 493 -3.72 3.51 -28.42
C PRO A 493 -4.19 2.99 -27.06
N ALA A 494 -5.20 3.65 -26.49
CA ALA A 494 -5.88 3.29 -25.24
C ALA A 494 -6.63 1.95 -25.39
N HIS A 495 -7.16 1.39 -24.29
CA HIS A 495 -7.80 0.07 -24.31
C HIS A 495 -9.06 0.00 -25.18
N GLU A 496 -9.76 1.12 -25.37
CA GLU A 496 -10.93 1.26 -26.27
C GLU A 496 -10.53 1.48 -27.74
N TYR A 497 -9.26 1.74 -28.03
CA TYR A 497 -8.76 1.91 -29.38
C TYR A 497 -8.91 0.59 -30.18
N LYS A 498 -9.46 0.69 -31.37
CA LYS A 498 -9.68 -0.47 -32.23
C LYS A 498 -8.65 -0.47 -33.38
N SER A 499 -7.73 -1.39 -33.33
CA SER A 499 -6.83 -1.70 -34.44
C SER A 499 -7.39 -2.87 -35.25
N GLY A 500 -7.57 -2.69 -36.56
CA GLY A 500 -8.17 -3.71 -37.40
C GLY A 500 -9.56 -4.16 -36.93
N GLY A 501 -10.32 -3.26 -36.27
CA GLY A 501 -11.65 -3.54 -35.75
C GLY A 501 -11.71 -4.28 -34.40
N LYS A 502 -10.56 -4.63 -33.82
CA LYS A 502 -10.46 -5.34 -32.53
C LYS A 502 -10.02 -4.40 -31.41
N THR A 503 -10.60 -4.53 -30.25
CA THR A 503 -10.11 -3.93 -29.00
C THR A 503 -8.94 -4.72 -28.44
N ASP A 504 -8.20 -4.16 -27.48
CA ASP A 504 -7.11 -4.85 -26.76
C ASP A 504 -7.56 -6.20 -26.21
N ALA A 505 -8.70 -6.24 -25.52
CA ALA A 505 -9.24 -7.48 -24.94
C ALA A 505 -9.49 -8.55 -26.01
N GLN A 506 -9.95 -8.16 -27.21
CA GLN A 506 -10.17 -9.06 -28.33
C GLN A 506 -8.88 -9.51 -29.01
N ALA A 507 -7.84 -8.66 -29.00
CA ALA A 507 -6.57 -8.93 -29.66
C ALA A 507 -5.62 -9.75 -28.79
N PHE A 508 -5.42 -9.36 -27.53
CA PHE A 508 -4.44 -9.93 -26.63
C PHE A 508 -5.06 -10.96 -25.67
N GLY A 509 -6.34 -10.77 -25.29
CA GLY A 509 -7.06 -11.59 -24.32
C GLY A 509 -6.74 -11.25 -22.87
N GLY A 510 -7.75 -11.30 -22.02
CA GLY A 510 -7.70 -11.24 -20.54
C GLY A 510 -6.55 -10.43 -19.93
N GLN A 511 -5.80 -11.08 -19.09
CA GLN A 511 -4.73 -10.45 -18.30
C GLN A 511 -3.56 -9.86 -19.11
N MET A 512 -3.31 -10.35 -20.33
CA MET A 512 -2.29 -9.75 -21.21
C MET A 512 -2.74 -8.37 -21.69
N SER A 513 -4.02 -8.20 -22.00
CA SER A 513 -4.60 -6.90 -22.36
C SER A 513 -4.47 -5.89 -21.22
N THR A 514 -4.82 -6.28 -20.00
CA THR A 514 -4.67 -5.44 -18.80
C THR A 514 -3.21 -5.07 -18.57
N MET A 515 -2.30 -6.06 -18.59
CA MET A 515 -0.87 -5.82 -18.40
C MET A 515 -0.31 -4.83 -19.43
N LEU A 516 -0.72 -4.93 -20.70
CA LEU A 516 -0.25 -4.03 -21.76
C LEU A 516 -0.79 -2.61 -21.62
N GLU A 517 -2.03 -2.45 -21.19
CA GLU A 517 -2.61 -1.12 -20.93
C GLU A 517 -1.86 -0.43 -19.78
N GLU A 518 -1.66 -1.13 -18.68
CA GLU A 518 -0.91 -0.63 -17.54
C GLU A 518 0.57 -0.36 -17.91
N LEU A 519 1.17 -1.22 -18.73
CA LEU A 519 2.53 -1.00 -19.25
C LEU A 519 2.60 0.25 -20.12
N LYS A 520 1.60 0.50 -20.98
CA LYS A 520 1.54 1.72 -21.79
C LYS A 520 1.40 2.94 -20.89
N ALA A 521 0.52 2.91 -19.90
CA ALA A 521 0.31 4.02 -18.99
C ALA A 521 1.56 4.32 -18.16
N GLN A 522 2.20 3.32 -17.59
CA GLN A 522 3.42 3.52 -16.82
C GLN A 522 4.64 3.89 -17.68
N THR A 523 4.70 3.42 -18.94
CA THR A 523 5.71 3.87 -19.90
C THR A 523 5.50 5.34 -20.25
N GLY A 524 4.23 5.77 -20.38
CA GLY A 524 3.88 7.17 -20.61
C GLY A 524 4.23 8.06 -19.42
N ALA A 525 4.07 7.54 -18.18
CA ALA A 525 4.55 8.27 -17.01
C ALA A 525 6.04 8.62 -17.14
N LEU A 526 6.89 7.65 -17.47
CA LEU A 526 8.32 7.89 -17.70
C LEU A 526 8.58 8.82 -18.91
N TYR A 527 7.86 8.63 -20.00
CA TYR A 527 8.02 9.40 -21.23
C TYR A 527 7.67 10.89 -21.04
N PHE A 528 6.57 11.18 -20.33
CA PHE A 528 6.10 12.54 -20.13
C PHE A 528 6.82 13.31 -19.01
N ILE A 529 7.71 12.68 -18.23
CA ILE A 529 8.59 13.42 -17.31
C ILE A 529 9.47 14.40 -18.07
N ASP A 530 10.09 13.96 -19.17
CA ASP A 530 10.94 14.85 -19.98
C ASP A 530 10.13 15.92 -20.72
N PHE A 531 8.94 15.58 -21.20
CA PHE A 531 7.99 16.54 -21.76
C PHE A 531 7.63 17.63 -20.75
N ALA A 532 7.24 17.25 -19.54
CA ALA A 532 6.86 18.19 -18.49
C ALA A 532 8.06 19.07 -18.04
N LYS A 533 9.25 18.49 -17.94
CA LYS A 533 10.50 19.23 -17.67
C LYS A 533 10.80 20.26 -18.75
N THR A 534 10.74 19.86 -20.02
CA THR A 534 11.04 20.74 -21.16
C THR A 534 10.09 21.93 -21.26
N ARG A 535 8.85 21.80 -20.77
CA ARG A 535 7.84 22.88 -20.74
C ARG A 535 7.84 23.66 -19.42
N GLY A 536 8.75 23.37 -18.50
CA GLY A 536 8.81 24.05 -17.21
C GLY A 536 7.61 23.76 -16.30
N ILE A 537 6.85 22.68 -16.55
CA ILE A 537 5.78 22.21 -15.67
C ILE A 537 6.40 21.64 -14.38
N ILE A 538 7.56 20.99 -14.51
CA ILE A 538 8.38 20.47 -13.42
C ILE A 538 9.83 20.91 -13.58
N THR A 539 10.59 20.88 -12.47
CA THR A 539 12.02 21.19 -12.47
C THR A 539 12.85 19.98 -12.91
N PRO A 540 14.13 20.18 -13.36
CA PRO A 540 15.04 19.07 -13.63
C PRO A 540 15.26 18.15 -12.40
N GLU A 541 15.25 18.72 -11.21
CA GLU A 541 15.39 17.99 -9.96
C GLU A 541 14.16 17.10 -9.71
N GLN A 542 12.96 17.64 -9.85
CA GLN A 542 11.71 16.87 -9.75
C GLN A 542 11.67 15.73 -10.77
N ALA A 543 12.20 15.94 -11.99
CA ALA A 543 12.29 14.89 -12.99
C ALA A 543 13.19 13.74 -12.53
N ALA A 544 14.40 14.05 -12.02
CA ALA A 544 15.33 13.03 -11.49
C ALA A 544 14.73 12.26 -10.31
N GLN A 545 14.08 12.97 -9.38
CA GLN A 545 13.39 12.38 -8.23
C GLN A 545 12.27 11.44 -8.68
N THR A 546 11.50 11.81 -9.69
CA THR A 546 10.40 10.99 -10.22
C THR A 546 10.92 9.73 -10.93
N TYR A 547 12.04 9.82 -11.65
CA TYR A 547 12.69 8.64 -12.24
C TYR A 547 13.21 7.69 -11.17
N ALA A 548 13.86 8.19 -10.11
CA ALA A 548 14.30 7.37 -8.99
C ALA A 548 13.13 6.65 -8.31
N ASP A 549 12.07 7.41 -8.05
CA ASP A 549 10.83 6.91 -7.46
C ASP A 549 10.20 5.79 -8.28
N SER A 550 10.16 5.94 -9.61
CA SER A 550 9.60 4.95 -10.53
C SER A 550 10.36 3.61 -10.50
N ILE A 551 11.68 3.63 -10.33
CA ILE A 551 12.49 2.41 -10.19
C ILE A 551 12.22 1.72 -8.85
N ILE A 552 12.16 2.49 -7.76
CA ILE A 552 11.86 1.95 -6.42
C ILE A 552 10.44 1.36 -6.39
N TRP A 553 9.47 2.05 -7.00
CA TRP A 553 8.11 1.55 -7.19
C TRP A 553 8.12 0.20 -7.96
N ALA A 554 8.90 0.12 -9.03
CA ALA A 554 9.01 -1.10 -9.82
C ALA A 554 9.60 -2.27 -9.00
N PHE A 555 10.62 -2.03 -8.18
CA PHE A 555 11.19 -3.04 -7.29
C PHE A 555 10.15 -3.57 -6.29
N GLY A 556 9.37 -2.67 -5.68
CA GLY A 556 8.26 -3.05 -4.79
C GLY A 556 7.20 -3.93 -5.47
N HIS A 557 6.89 -3.68 -6.75
CA HIS A 557 5.97 -4.54 -7.52
C HIS A 557 6.60 -5.88 -7.91
N ILE A 558 7.86 -5.91 -8.31
CA ILE A 558 8.60 -7.15 -8.62
C ILE A 558 8.62 -8.08 -7.41
N SER A 559 8.79 -7.54 -6.20
CA SER A 559 8.82 -8.33 -4.96
C SER A 559 7.53 -9.10 -4.64
N ARG A 560 6.42 -8.75 -5.30
CA ARG A 560 5.12 -9.44 -5.15
C ARG A 560 5.01 -10.71 -5.99
N GLY A 561 6.04 -11.01 -6.81
CA GLY A 561 6.05 -12.16 -7.73
C GLY A 561 5.26 -11.90 -9.01
N MET A 562 5.59 -12.62 -10.06
CA MET A 562 5.05 -12.41 -11.42
C MET A 562 3.71 -13.07 -11.68
N TYR A 563 3.36 -14.07 -10.87
CA TYR A 563 2.15 -14.88 -11.00
C TYR A 563 1.51 -15.11 -9.64
N ASP A 564 0.19 -15.31 -9.62
CA ASP A 564 -0.55 -15.75 -8.44
C ASP A 564 -0.49 -17.28 -8.22
N GLU A 565 -1.18 -17.80 -7.19
CA GLU A 565 -1.23 -19.24 -6.91
C GLU A 565 -1.87 -20.07 -8.03
N GLY A 566 -2.78 -19.47 -8.82
CA GLY A 566 -3.41 -20.06 -10.00
C GLY A 566 -2.55 -19.94 -11.26
N HIS A 567 -1.30 -19.51 -11.14
CA HIS A 567 -0.40 -19.20 -12.25
C HIS A 567 -0.95 -18.15 -13.22
N LYS A 568 -1.83 -17.27 -12.73
CA LYS A 568 -2.32 -16.14 -13.48
C LYS A 568 -1.33 -14.97 -13.36
N ARG A 569 -1.23 -14.16 -14.42
CA ARG A 569 -0.34 -13.01 -14.47
C ARG A 569 -0.73 -11.96 -13.43
N LYS A 570 0.26 -11.38 -12.76
CA LYS A 570 0.07 -10.17 -11.94
C LYS A 570 0.47 -8.95 -12.78
N PRO A 571 -0.48 -8.16 -13.32
CA PRO A 571 -0.20 -7.14 -14.32
C PRO A 571 0.88 -6.14 -13.90
N TYR A 572 0.76 -5.55 -12.71
CA TYR A 572 1.73 -4.56 -12.20
C TYR A 572 3.12 -5.13 -11.94
N SER A 573 3.22 -6.36 -11.43
CA SER A 573 4.53 -7.02 -11.24
C SER A 573 5.21 -7.30 -12.57
N GLN A 574 4.45 -7.73 -13.58
CA GLN A 574 5.00 -8.03 -14.89
C GLN A 574 5.41 -6.77 -15.66
N LEU A 575 4.58 -5.72 -15.64
CA LEU A 575 4.96 -4.45 -16.26
C LEU A 575 6.21 -3.86 -15.61
N ALA A 576 6.34 -3.95 -14.28
CA ALA A 576 7.52 -3.48 -13.55
C ALA A 576 8.80 -4.24 -13.97
N ALA A 577 8.70 -5.57 -14.10
CA ALA A 577 9.81 -6.38 -14.61
C ALA A 577 10.17 -6.05 -16.06
N ILE A 578 9.19 -5.79 -16.93
CA ILE A 578 9.39 -5.35 -18.31
C ILE A 578 10.10 -4.00 -18.34
N GLN A 579 9.65 -3.01 -17.54
CA GLN A 579 10.26 -1.69 -17.49
C GLN A 579 11.71 -1.74 -17.03
N VAL A 580 11.96 -2.39 -15.89
CA VAL A 580 13.33 -2.50 -15.34
C VAL A 580 14.23 -3.23 -16.34
N GLY A 581 13.80 -4.36 -16.90
CA GLY A 581 14.57 -5.12 -17.86
C GLY A 581 14.87 -4.34 -19.14
N PHE A 582 13.90 -3.61 -19.67
CA PHE A 582 14.08 -2.73 -20.84
C PHE A 582 15.08 -1.60 -20.55
N LEU A 583 14.93 -0.94 -19.40
CA LEU A 583 15.83 0.13 -18.96
C LEU A 583 17.26 -0.39 -18.72
N MET A 584 17.40 -1.67 -18.33
CA MET A 584 18.73 -2.32 -18.24
C MET A 584 19.35 -2.54 -19.63
N ASP A 585 18.59 -3.02 -20.59
CA ASP A 585 19.07 -3.18 -21.98
C ASP A 585 19.51 -1.85 -22.60
N GLU A 586 18.84 -0.75 -22.27
CA GLU A 586 19.19 0.60 -22.71
C GLU A 586 20.31 1.25 -21.84
N GLY A 587 20.80 0.54 -20.82
CA GLY A 587 21.87 1.00 -19.94
C GLY A 587 21.47 2.18 -19.03
N VAL A 588 20.18 2.38 -18.81
CA VAL A 588 19.64 3.35 -17.85
C VAL A 588 19.79 2.81 -16.42
N VAL A 589 19.49 1.53 -16.24
CA VAL A 589 19.69 0.81 -14.99
C VAL A 589 20.77 -0.24 -15.21
N THR A 590 21.80 -0.25 -14.40
CA THR A 590 22.85 -1.27 -14.43
C THR A 590 22.94 -1.97 -13.09
N PHE A 591 23.26 -3.25 -13.10
CA PHE A 591 23.50 -4.01 -11.87
C PHE A 591 24.94 -4.51 -11.83
N ASP A 592 25.66 -4.17 -10.76
CA ASP A 592 26.99 -4.70 -10.47
C ASP A 592 26.92 -5.57 -9.21
N PRO A 593 27.11 -6.92 -9.34
CA PRO A 593 27.03 -7.83 -8.21
C PRO A 593 28.13 -7.61 -7.17
N ASN A 594 29.17 -6.84 -7.48
CA ASN A 594 30.30 -6.56 -6.60
C ASN A 594 30.25 -5.17 -5.96
N ALA A 595 29.47 -4.24 -6.49
CA ALA A 595 29.34 -2.90 -5.94
C ALA A 595 28.62 -2.92 -4.59
N PRO A 596 29.03 -2.09 -3.62
CA PRO A 596 28.27 -1.93 -2.39
C PRO A 596 26.95 -1.16 -2.67
N ALA A 597 25.86 -1.59 -2.04
CA ALA A 597 24.66 -0.80 -1.98
C ALA A 597 24.82 0.40 -1.06
N ALA A 598 23.93 1.39 -1.16
CA ALA A 598 24.04 2.65 -0.41
C ALA A 598 24.00 2.48 1.12
N ASN A 599 23.39 1.40 1.62
CA ASN A 599 23.41 1.08 3.05
C ASN A 599 24.78 0.60 3.57
N GLY A 600 25.78 0.40 2.70
CA GLY A 600 27.15 0.00 3.05
C GLY A 600 27.31 -1.46 3.52
N THR A 601 26.24 -2.23 3.62
CA THR A 601 26.24 -3.62 4.11
C THR A 601 25.93 -4.63 3.03
N ASP A 602 25.01 -4.30 2.13
CA ASP A 602 24.63 -5.20 1.03
C ASP A 602 25.63 -5.13 -0.12
N LYS A 603 25.89 -6.29 -0.73
CA LYS A 603 26.76 -6.44 -1.89
C LYS A 603 25.91 -6.72 -3.13
N GLY A 604 26.20 -6.02 -4.22
CA GLY A 604 25.38 -5.95 -5.42
C GLY A 604 24.44 -4.73 -5.39
N ALA A 605 24.61 -3.81 -6.33
CA ALA A 605 23.84 -2.59 -6.37
C ALA A 605 23.36 -2.25 -7.78
N PHE A 606 22.15 -1.68 -7.85
CA PHE A 606 21.63 -1.06 -9.05
C PHE A 606 22.08 0.40 -9.13
N THR A 607 22.58 0.81 -10.29
CA THR A 607 22.92 2.21 -10.56
C THR A 607 22.01 2.76 -11.64
N ILE A 608 21.44 3.96 -11.40
CA ILE A 608 20.53 4.66 -12.28
C ILE A 608 21.30 5.78 -12.99
N HIS A 609 21.28 5.76 -14.32
CA HIS A 609 21.85 6.79 -15.19
C HIS A 609 20.74 7.72 -15.67
N TYR A 610 20.44 8.74 -14.88
CA TYR A 610 19.27 9.62 -15.05
C TYR A 610 19.24 10.34 -16.41
N GLU A 611 20.40 10.67 -16.95
CA GLU A 611 20.55 11.36 -18.24
C GLU A 611 20.10 10.50 -19.44
N LYS A 612 20.04 9.18 -19.28
CA LYS A 612 19.64 8.24 -20.33
C LYS A 612 18.13 7.98 -20.38
N PHE A 613 17.40 8.33 -19.29
CA PHE A 613 15.97 8.06 -19.21
C PHE A 613 15.14 8.60 -20.39
N PRO A 614 15.32 9.86 -20.83
CA PRO A 614 14.50 10.41 -21.92
C PRO A 614 14.57 9.57 -23.20
N ALA A 615 15.78 9.16 -23.60
CA ALA A 615 15.98 8.36 -24.80
C ALA A 615 15.43 6.95 -24.67
N ALA A 616 15.58 6.32 -23.49
CA ALA A 616 15.09 4.97 -23.23
C ALA A 616 13.55 4.93 -23.11
N ALA A 617 12.95 5.90 -22.43
CA ALA A 617 11.50 6.03 -22.34
C ALA A 617 10.86 6.28 -23.70
N ASP A 618 11.51 7.08 -24.55
CA ASP A 618 11.11 7.31 -25.94
C ASP A 618 11.11 6.02 -26.77
N LYS A 619 12.15 5.20 -26.64
CA LYS A 619 12.23 3.89 -27.32
C LYS A 619 11.19 2.91 -26.76
N MET A 620 10.99 2.88 -25.44
CA MET A 620 10.00 2.01 -24.82
C MET A 620 8.59 2.38 -25.26
N MET A 621 8.26 3.68 -25.32
CA MET A 621 6.97 4.17 -25.81
C MET A 621 6.74 3.76 -27.27
N LEU A 622 7.76 3.80 -28.11
CA LEU A 622 7.64 3.30 -29.50
C LEU A 622 7.30 1.81 -29.52
N VAL A 623 8.02 0.96 -28.75
CA VAL A 623 7.80 -0.48 -28.73
C VAL A 623 6.39 -0.81 -28.23
N VAL A 624 6.01 -0.29 -27.07
CA VAL A 624 4.72 -0.57 -26.44
C VAL A 624 3.57 0.01 -27.28
N GLY A 625 3.74 1.24 -27.78
CA GLY A 625 2.76 1.89 -28.65
C GLY A 625 2.54 1.14 -29.96
N LEU A 626 3.58 0.62 -30.59
CA LEU A 626 3.45 -0.20 -31.82
C LEU A 626 2.78 -1.54 -31.56
N ILE A 627 3.10 -2.21 -30.45
CA ILE A 627 2.43 -3.47 -30.06
C ILE A 627 0.92 -3.25 -29.98
N LYS A 628 0.48 -2.21 -29.25
CA LYS A 628 -0.94 -1.90 -29.10
C LYS A 628 -1.57 -1.41 -30.41
N ALA A 629 -0.94 -0.49 -31.13
CA ALA A 629 -1.48 0.07 -32.36
C ALA A 629 -1.64 -0.96 -33.51
N LYS A 630 -0.87 -2.04 -33.48
CA LYS A 630 -0.92 -3.12 -34.48
C LYS A 630 -1.63 -4.38 -34.00
N ASN A 631 -2.10 -4.45 -32.76
CA ASN A 631 -2.56 -5.69 -32.15
C ASN A 631 -1.52 -6.83 -32.23
N ASP A 632 -0.24 -6.51 -32.03
CA ASP A 632 0.89 -7.44 -32.15
C ASP A 632 0.99 -8.34 -30.92
N LYS A 633 0.19 -9.39 -30.88
CA LYS A 633 0.18 -10.37 -29.80
C LYS A 633 1.53 -11.10 -29.65
N ALA A 634 2.18 -11.42 -30.77
CA ALA A 634 3.49 -12.11 -30.74
C ALA A 634 4.58 -11.21 -30.13
N GLY A 635 4.57 -9.92 -30.46
CA GLY A 635 5.46 -8.93 -29.84
C GLY A 635 5.21 -8.76 -28.35
N ALA A 636 3.95 -8.76 -27.91
CA ALA A 636 3.59 -8.72 -26.49
C ALA A 636 4.08 -9.94 -25.72
N GLU A 637 3.89 -11.15 -26.27
CA GLU A 637 4.35 -12.40 -25.68
C GLU A 637 5.89 -12.48 -25.62
N ALA A 638 6.57 -12.01 -26.68
CA ALA A 638 8.04 -11.95 -26.73
C ALA A 638 8.60 -10.99 -25.67
N LEU A 639 7.95 -9.83 -25.47
CA LEU A 639 8.34 -8.87 -24.46
C LEU A 639 8.20 -9.46 -23.05
N ALA A 640 7.07 -10.10 -22.75
CA ALA A 640 6.83 -10.77 -21.49
C ALA A 640 7.84 -11.93 -21.28
N LYS A 641 8.03 -12.78 -22.25
CA LYS A 641 9.01 -13.87 -22.17
C LYS A 641 10.42 -13.38 -21.85
N LYS A 642 10.85 -12.30 -22.50
CA LYS A 642 12.20 -11.76 -22.31
C LYS A 642 12.40 -11.20 -20.90
N TYR A 643 11.49 -10.39 -20.41
CA TYR A 643 11.71 -9.60 -19.20
C TYR A 643 10.99 -10.12 -17.96
N VAL A 644 9.90 -10.86 -18.11
CA VAL A 644 9.22 -11.50 -16.98
C VAL A 644 9.87 -12.84 -16.65
N ASP A 645 10.04 -13.72 -17.67
CA ASP A 645 10.55 -15.07 -17.43
C ASP A 645 12.09 -15.13 -17.50
N GLY A 646 12.73 -14.18 -18.21
CA GLY A 646 14.18 -14.16 -18.45
C GLY A 646 15.02 -13.47 -17.37
N THR A 647 14.43 -12.89 -16.32
CA THR A 647 15.14 -12.08 -15.31
C THR A 647 14.98 -12.61 -13.88
N ALA A 648 14.76 -13.91 -13.72
CA ALA A 648 14.44 -14.54 -12.43
C ALA A 648 15.50 -14.31 -11.34
N GLU A 649 16.80 -14.27 -11.69
CA GLU A 649 17.87 -14.01 -10.74
C GLU A 649 17.77 -12.60 -10.14
N LEU A 650 17.58 -11.57 -10.97
CA LEU A 650 17.41 -10.19 -10.51
C LEU A 650 16.12 -10.01 -9.71
N GLN A 651 15.04 -10.65 -10.13
CA GLN A 651 13.78 -10.65 -9.38
C GLN A 651 13.98 -11.26 -7.99
N SER A 652 14.78 -12.33 -7.87
CA SER A 652 15.08 -12.96 -6.58
C SER A 652 15.85 -12.02 -5.63
N ILE A 653 16.87 -11.32 -6.14
CA ILE A 653 17.64 -10.33 -5.36
C ILE A 653 16.74 -9.20 -4.89
N ILE A 654 15.93 -8.64 -5.78
CA ILE A 654 15.00 -7.56 -5.45
C ILE A 654 14.00 -8.04 -4.38
N THR A 655 13.40 -9.21 -4.59
CA THR A 655 12.40 -9.78 -3.67
C THR A 655 13.00 -10.03 -2.29
N GLU A 656 14.18 -10.61 -2.21
CA GLU A 656 14.85 -10.90 -0.93
C GLU A 656 15.08 -9.60 -0.13
N ARG A 657 15.52 -8.53 -0.78
CA ARG A 657 15.81 -7.25 -0.11
C ARG A 657 14.56 -6.48 0.26
N GLU A 658 13.56 -6.46 -0.60
CA GLU A 658 12.26 -5.84 -0.32
C GLU A 658 11.54 -6.50 0.87
N LEU A 659 11.56 -7.85 0.93
CA LEU A 659 10.88 -8.61 1.98
C LEU A 659 11.60 -8.62 3.34
N ARG A 660 12.79 -8.05 3.45
CA ARG A 660 13.47 -7.84 4.75
C ARG A 660 12.76 -6.79 5.61
N TYR A 661 12.00 -5.92 5.00
CA TYR A 661 11.32 -4.81 5.66
C TYR A 661 9.82 -5.07 5.75
N PRO A 662 9.19 -4.64 6.86
CA PRO A 662 7.76 -4.82 7.02
C PRO A 662 6.99 -4.00 5.97
N ARG A 663 5.82 -4.52 5.57
CA ARG A 663 4.88 -3.80 4.70
C ARG A 663 3.93 -2.94 5.52
N GLN A 664 3.49 -1.83 4.97
CA GLN A 664 2.48 -0.98 5.60
C GLN A 664 1.19 -1.77 5.87
N SER A 665 0.66 -1.61 7.07
CA SER A 665 -0.64 -2.10 7.49
C SER A 665 -1.40 -0.91 8.06
N PHE A 666 -2.31 -0.33 7.25
CA PHE A 666 -2.96 0.93 7.61
C PHE A 666 -3.91 0.77 8.79
N VAL A 667 -3.78 1.68 9.73
CA VAL A 667 -4.65 1.84 10.90
C VAL A 667 -5.17 3.27 10.94
N TYR A 668 -6.39 3.46 11.40
CA TYR A 668 -7.10 4.74 11.29
C TYR A 668 -7.36 5.33 12.67
N ALA A 669 -7.23 6.65 12.77
CA ALA A 669 -7.61 7.41 13.96
C ALA A 669 -8.21 8.77 13.58
N LEU A 670 -9.06 9.28 14.46
CA LEU A 670 -9.68 10.61 14.34
C LEU A 670 -9.30 11.46 15.56
N ASP A 671 -8.90 12.68 15.32
CA ASP A 671 -8.68 13.69 16.34
C ASP A 671 -9.80 14.74 16.22
N MET A 672 -10.81 14.69 17.15
CA MET A 672 -12.05 15.44 17.06
C MET A 672 -12.18 16.50 18.16
#